data_5b38137ea3aac353b5be63ce64f42c0f
#
_entry.id   5b38137ea3aac353b5be63ce64f42c0f
#
_cell.length_a   1.000
_cell.length_b   1.000
_cell.length_c   1.000
_cell.angle_alpha   90.00
_cell.angle_beta   90.00
_cell.angle_gamma   90.00
#
_symmetry.space_group_name_H-M   'P 1'
#
loop_
_entity.id
_entity.type
_entity.pdbx_description
1 polymer ?
#
loop_
_entity_poly.entity_id
_entity_poly.type
_entity_poly.pdbx_seq_one_letter_code
_entity_poly.pdbx_strand_id
1 'polypeptide(L)'
;MSEKEGMSEELEDTISQFRKESRSQSVKEPGFIKETSNLINEASDYLEGKSSNQIYETHPRQITSESTSSSGSKSKRNEEQKNLQFSETSTRTETSQSLSSLTGRTAEYQALVNFLSHETVGEVSPQVSEENQKQLGLGADNFTVNLEAKGLQEFPKDILKSKYVKHLYLDKNQIKTFQGADSGDLLGLEILSVQENGLSSLPSEIQLLHNLRILNVSHNHISHIPKEISQLGNIRQLFFYNNCIENFPSDLECLGNLEILSLGKNKLRHIPDTLPSLKYLRVLNLEYNQLTIFPKALCFLPKLISLDLTGNLISSLPKEIRELKNLETLLLDHNKLTFLAVEIFQLLKIKELQLADNKLEVISHKIENFRELRILILDKNLLKNIPEKICCCAMLECLTLSDNKLTELPRNIHKLNNLRKLHVNRNNMVKITDSISHLNNICSLEFSGNIITGVPIEIKNCQKIIKIELNYNKIIYFPLGLCALDSLYYLSVNGNYISEIPVDISFSKQLLHLELSENKLLIFSEHFCSLINLKYLDLGKNQIKKIPASISNMISLHVLILCCNKFETFPRELCTLENLRVLDLSENQLQKISSDICNLKGIQKLNFSSNQFIHFPIELCQLQSLEQLNISQIKGRKLTRLPGELSNMTQLKELDISNNAIREIPRNIGELRNLVSLHAYNNQISYIPPSLLSLNDLQHLNLSGNNLTALPSAIYNLFSLKEINFDDNPLLRPPMEICKGKQLYTIARYLQKADERDEKILEKIFKIVANDITETSFEFLCQKLNLANSETDMPKKSTVSLSERVHQALVMWKTQSNKLSLTAAALRDQLIRALTMIGAYEIMDKITALNLFTRAIKF
;
A
#
# COMPACT_ATOMS: atom_id res chain seq x y z
N MET A 1 -13.26 11.64 -54.05
CA MET A 1 -12.11 12.04 -53.18
C MET A 1 -12.55 12.91 -51.99
N SER A 2 -13.83 12.96 -51.66
CA SER A 2 -14.37 13.78 -50.56
C SER A 2 -15.04 12.97 -49.43
N GLU A 3 -15.00 11.62 -49.50
CA GLU A 3 -15.56 10.75 -48.45
C GLU A 3 -14.49 10.03 -47.59
N LYS A 4 -13.20 10.25 -47.89
CA LYS A 4 -12.11 9.66 -47.11
C LYS A 4 -11.47 10.60 -46.08
N GLU A 5 -11.71 11.90 -46.20
CA GLU A 5 -11.20 12.89 -45.25
C GLU A 5 -12.11 13.07 -44.02
N GLY A 6 -13.44 12.84 -44.16
CA GLY A 6 -14.36 12.93 -43.01
C GLY A 6 -14.27 11.77 -42.01
N MET A 7 -13.78 10.58 -42.42
CA MET A 7 -13.61 9.43 -41.50
C MET A 7 -12.34 9.48 -40.66
N SER A 8 -11.39 10.35 -41.00
CA SER A 8 -10.15 10.51 -40.24
C SER A 8 -10.31 11.49 -39.07
N GLU A 9 -11.12 12.54 -39.27
CA GLU A 9 -11.40 13.52 -38.20
C GLU A 9 -12.33 12.98 -37.11
N GLU A 10 -13.34 12.18 -37.44
CA GLU A 10 -14.20 11.52 -36.46
C GLU A 10 -13.43 10.48 -35.59
N LEU A 11 -12.40 9.84 -36.16
CA LEU A 11 -11.57 8.89 -35.43
C LEU A 11 -10.59 9.60 -34.49
N GLU A 12 -10.03 10.73 -34.88
CA GLU A 12 -9.15 11.55 -34.05
C GLU A 12 -9.91 12.23 -32.89
N ASP A 13 -11.14 12.70 -33.15
CA ASP A 13 -12.01 13.26 -32.11
C ASP A 13 -12.45 12.18 -31.08
N THR A 14 -12.77 10.99 -31.55
CA THR A 14 -13.12 9.85 -30.67
C THR A 14 -11.93 9.42 -29.79
N ILE A 15 -10.73 9.39 -30.36
CA ILE A 15 -9.47 9.08 -29.60
C ILE A 15 -9.13 10.23 -28.65
N SER A 16 -9.38 11.48 -29.02
CA SER A 16 -9.18 12.65 -28.14
C SER A 16 -10.15 12.67 -26.96
N GLN A 17 -11.40 12.27 -27.20
CA GLN A 17 -12.43 12.16 -26.16
C GLN A 17 -12.14 11.02 -25.20
N PHE A 18 -11.70 9.86 -25.69
CA PHE A 18 -11.22 8.74 -24.86
C PHE A 18 -9.99 9.09 -24.01
N ARG A 19 -9.06 9.90 -24.54
CA ARG A 19 -7.91 10.42 -23.78
C ARG A 19 -8.29 11.45 -22.72
N LYS A 20 -9.37 12.21 -22.92
CA LYS A 20 -9.90 13.14 -21.91
C LYS A 20 -10.67 12.41 -20.80
N GLU A 21 -11.43 11.39 -21.13
CA GLU A 21 -12.19 10.58 -20.17
C GLU A 21 -11.27 9.71 -19.29
N SER A 22 -10.20 9.16 -19.85
CA SER A 22 -9.20 8.43 -19.05
C SER A 22 -8.32 9.32 -18.15
N ARG A 23 -8.24 10.64 -18.43
CA ARG A 23 -7.55 11.61 -17.53
C ARG A 23 -8.46 12.22 -16.47
N SER A 24 -9.77 12.16 -16.62
CA SER A 24 -10.74 12.68 -15.65
C SER A 24 -11.18 11.66 -14.59
N GLN A 25 -10.79 10.40 -14.72
CA GLN A 25 -11.11 9.32 -13.77
C GLN A 25 -9.97 8.97 -12.80
N SER A 26 -9.07 9.91 -12.48
CA SER A 26 -8.25 9.80 -11.27
C SER A 26 -9.09 10.17 -10.04
N VAL A 27 -10.25 9.56 -9.90
CA VAL A 27 -10.98 9.50 -8.64
C VAL A 27 -10.26 8.48 -7.76
N LYS A 28 -9.82 8.89 -6.58
CA LYS A 28 -9.27 8.02 -5.53
C LYS A 28 -10.14 6.78 -5.39
N GLU A 29 -9.62 5.64 -5.82
CA GLU A 29 -10.29 4.36 -5.64
C GLU A 29 -10.45 4.06 -4.15
N PRO A 30 -11.63 3.60 -3.69
CA PRO A 30 -11.81 3.15 -2.31
C PRO A 30 -10.89 1.96 -2.02
N GLY A 31 -10.42 1.83 -0.76
CA GLY A 31 -9.43 0.85 -0.29
C GLY A 31 -9.64 -0.62 -0.68
N PHE A 32 -10.86 -0.98 -1.11
CA PHE A 32 -11.24 -2.32 -1.55
C PHE A 32 -10.38 -2.85 -2.72
N ILE A 33 -10.03 -1.99 -3.71
CA ILE A 33 -9.22 -2.40 -4.88
C ILE A 33 -7.74 -2.52 -4.51
N LYS A 34 -7.26 -1.72 -3.56
CA LYS A 34 -5.86 -1.73 -3.15
C LYS A 34 -5.49 -2.99 -2.35
N GLU A 35 -6.43 -3.53 -1.57
CA GLU A 35 -6.21 -4.77 -0.80
C GLU A 35 -6.48 -6.03 -1.61
N THR A 36 -7.37 -5.98 -2.61
CA THR A 36 -7.47 -7.06 -3.60
C THR A 36 -6.18 -7.20 -4.39
N SER A 37 -5.50 -6.08 -4.71
CA SER A 37 -4.16 -6.11 -5.30
C SER A 37 -3.12 -6.75 -4.37
N ASN A 38 -3.23 -6.56 -3.05
CA ASN A 38 -2.34 -7.22 -2.08
C ASN A 38 -2.62 -8.73 -1.95
N LEU A 39 -3.88 -9.17 -2.00
CA LEU A 39 -4.21 -10.60 -2.06
C LEU A 39 -3.77 -11.26 -3.37
N ILE A 40 -3.77 -10.50 -4.47
CA ILE A 40 -3.19 -10.91 -5.75
C ILE A 40 -1.68 -11.05 -5.62
N ASN A 41 -1.01 -10.12 -4.93
CA ASN A 41 0.43 -10.18 -4.67
C ASN A 41 0.77 -11.33 -3.70
N GLU A 42 -0.03 -11.58 -2.66
CA GLU A 42 0.12 -12.76 -1.78
C GLU A 42 -0.10 -14.08 -2.53
N ALA A 43 -1.04 -14.13 -3.47
CA ALA A 43 -1.21 -15.29 -4.36
C ALA A 43 -0.01 -15.45 -5.31
N SER A 44 0.58 -14.34 -5.78
CA SER A 44 1.80 -14.32 -6.60
C SER A 44 3.02 -14.77 -5.78
N ASP A 45 3.17 -14.32 -4.53
CA ASP A 45 4.24 -14.73 -3.63
C ASP A 45 4.14 -16.21 -3.22
N TYR A 46 2.91 -16.75 -3.13
CA TYR A 46 2.69 -18.18 -2.91
C TYR A 46 3.09 -19.04 -4.14
N LEU A 47 2.97 -18.47 -5.33
CA LEU A 47 3.37 -19.09 -6.59
C LEU A 47 4.90 -19.05 -6.80
N GLU A 48 5.61 -18.13 -6.13
CA GLU A 48 7.07 -18.02 -6.16
C GLU A 48 7.80 -18.92 -5.13
N GLY A 49 7.07 -19.72 -4.35
CA GLY A 49 7.65 -20.69 -3.42
C GLY A 49 8.27 -20.10 -2.16
N LYS A 50 7.95 -18.85 -1.83
CA LYS A 50 8.36 -18.24 -0.56
C LYS A 50 7.37 -18.60 0.55
N SER A 51 7.73 -19.61 1.34
CA SER A 51 7.04 -19.88 2.61
C SER A 51 7.30 -18.72 3.55
N SER A 52 6.28 -17.91 3.83
CA SER A 52 6.31 -16.87 4.85
C SER A 52 6.31 -17.51 6.24
N ASN A 53 7.49 -17.80 6.77
CA ASN A 53 7.69 -17.94 8.21
C ASN A 53 7.90 -16.54 8.81
N GLN A 54 6.84 -15.81 9.04
CA GLN A 54 6.82 -14.72 10.01
C GLN A 54 6.00 -15.16 11.21
N ILE A 55 6.71 -15.62 12.22
CA ILE A 55 6.21 -15.88 13.56
C ILE A 55 5.88 -14.53 14.19
N TYR A 56 4.61 -14.33 14.57
CA TYR A 56 4.17 -13.22 15.40
C TYR A 56 4.75 -13.41 16.81
N GLU A 57 5.69 -12.56 17.21
CA GLU A 57 6.08 -12.42 18.62
C GLU A 57 4.99 -11.65 19.37
N THR A 58 4.20 -12.39 20.14
CA THR A 58 3.35 -11.83 21.20
C THR A 58 4.13 -11.78 22.50
N HIS A 59 4.30 -10.58 23.06
CA HIS A 59 4.84 -10.39 24.41
C HIS A 59 3.96 -11.05 25.48
N PRO A 60 4.55 -11.81 26.43
CA PRO A 60 3.78 -12.36 27.54
C PRO A 60 3.69 -11.36 28.70
N ARG A 61 2.47 -11.08 29.15
CA ARG A 61 2.24 -10.54 30.51
C ARG A 61 2.27 -11.67 31.51
N GLN A 62 3.10 -11.48 32.54
CA GLN A 62 3.21 -12.32 33.74
C GLN A 62 1.88 -12.40 34.48
N ILE A 63 1.46 -13.61 34.85
CA ILE A 63 0.68 -13.90 36.07
C ILE A 63 1.24 -15.15 36.71
N THR A 64 1.47 -15.04 38.01
CA THR A 64 2.13 -15.93 38.96
C THR A 64 1.26 -17.12 39.41
N SER A 65 1.97 -18.23 39.73
CA SER A 65 1.71 -19.30 40.74
C SER A 65 0.41 -20.09 40.72
N GLU A 66 0.37 -21.36 40.91
CA GLU A 66 0.89 -22.31 41.88
C GLU A 66 0.60 -23.76 41.47
N SER A 67 1.57 -24.58 41.77
CA SER A 67 1.65 -26.00 42.09
C SER A 67 0.42 -26.90 42.01
N THR A 68 0.52 -28.07 41.42
CA THR A 68 0.65 -29.36 42.16
C THR A 68 0.91 -30.55 41.23
N SER A 69 1.78 -31.38 41.67
CA SER A 69 2.25 -32.72 41.40
C SER A 69 1.27 -33.76 40.83
N SER A 70 1.72 -34.65 39.96
CA SER A 70 2.11 -36.03 40.27
C SER A 70 2.27 -36.92 39.02
N SER A 71 3.42 -37.58 38.97
CA SER A 71 3.73 -39.00 38.67
C SER A 71 3.05 -39.61 37.39
N GLY A 72 3.76 -40.19 36.51
CA GLY A 72 4.77 -41.20 36.49
C GLY A 72 4.67 -42.11 35.29
N SER A 73 5.70 -42.53 34.86
CA SER A 73 6.28 -43.81 34.42
C SER A 73 6.52 -44.00 32.93
N LYS A 74 7.75 -44.02 32.58
CA LYS A 74 8.63 -45.01 31.93
C LYS A 74 8.01 -45.99 30.91
N SER A 75 8.56 -46.04 29.72
CA SER A 75 9.42 -47.18 29.29
C SER A 75 9.96 -46.97 27.88
N LYS A 76 11.14 -47.22 27.71
CA LYS A 76 12.24 -47.63 26.86
C LYS A 76 11.90 -48.65 25.78
N ARG A 77 12.54 -48.49 24.60
CA ARG A 77 13.49 -49.35 23.86
C ARG A 77 13.55 -48.93 22.41
N ASN A 78 14.70 -48.51 21.94
CA ASN A 78 15.92 -49.18 21.39
C ASN A 78 15.74 -49.82 20.01
N GLU A 79 16.57 -49.22 19.09
CA GLU A 79 17.53 -49.86 18.16
C GLU A 79 16.92 -50.64 16.97
N GLU A 80 17.34 -50.47 15.74
CA GLU A 80 18.63 -50.60 15.11
C GLU A 80 18.64 -50.12 13.63
N GLN A 81 19.79 -49.63 13.27
CA GLN A 81 20.48 -49.42 12.01
C GLN A 81 20.08 -50.33 10.83
N LYS A 82 20.10 -49.76 9.61
CA LYS A 82 21.07 -50.13 8.60
C LYS A 82 21.08 -49.21 7.34
N ASN A 83 22.27 -48.86 6.99
CA ASN A 83 22.73 -48.18 5.78
C ASN A 83 22.22 -48.78 4.49
N LEU A 84 21.93 -47.93 3.50
CA LEU A 84 22.29 -48.14 2.11
C LEU A 84 22.49 -46.79 1.43
N GLN A 85 23.73 -46.52 1.09
CA GLN A 85 24.16 -45.49 0.16
C GLN A 85 23.64 -45.80 -1.25
N PHE A 86 23.03 -44.83 -1.89
CA PHE A 86 23.16 -44.65 -3.33
C PHE A 86 23.24 -43.15 -3.65
N SER A 87 24.31 -42.83 -4.31
CA SER A 87 24.64 -41.55 -4.89
C SER A 87 23.66 -41.20 -6.02
N GLU A 88 22.99 -40.06 -5.92
CA GLU A 88 22.52 -39.32 -7.08
C GLU A 88 22.85 -37.83 -6.92
N THR A 89 23.76 -37.46 -7.77
CA THR A 89 24.31 -36.11 -7.94
C THR A 89 23.28 -35.12 -8.43
N SER A 90 23.25 -33.98 -7.70
CA SER A 90 23.06 -32.63 -8.16
C SER A 90 22.39 -32.39 -9.52
N THR A 91 21.15 -31.95 -9.52
CA THR A 91 20.56 -30.97 -10.47
C THR A 91 19.22 -30.49 -9.94
N ARG A 92 19.19 -29.72 -8.88
CA ARG A 92 17.96 -29.05 -8.41
C ARG A 92 18.25 -27.83 -7.53
N THR A 93 18.98 -26.84 -8.07
CA THR A 93 19.16 -25.55 -7.31
C THR A 93 19.45 -24.34 -8.22
N GLU A 94 19.01 -24.31 -9.49
CA GLU A 94 19.23 -23.10 -10.32
C GLU A 94 17.98 -22.46 -10.92
N THR A 95 16.77 -22.92 -10.62
CA THR A 95 15.56 -22.38 -11.27
C THR A 95 14.75 -21.40 -10.43
N SER A 96 15.09 -21.15 -9.17
CA SER A 96 14.33 -20.24 -8.30
C SER A 96 14.91 -18.82 -8.13
N GLN A 97 16.10 -18.54 -8.68
CA GLN A 97 16.74 -17.21 -8.51
C GLN A 97 16.46 -16.18 -9.60
N SER A 98 15.74 -16.52 -10.67
CA SER A 98 15.62 -15.63 -11.84
C SER A 98 14.29 -14.87 -11.98
N LEU A 99 13.34 -15.00 -11.08
CA LEU A 99 12.02 -14.34 -11.16
C LEU A 99 11.86 -13.09 -10.29
N SER A 100 12.75 -12.88 -9.31
CA SER A 100 12.69 -11.74 -8.36
C SER A 100 13.38 -10.45 -8.84
N SER A 101 13.93 -10.39 -10.06
CA SER A 101 14.84 -9.31 -10.50
C SER A 101 14.17 -8.03 -11.01
N LEU A 102 12.86 -7.84 -10.87
CA LEU A 102 12.18 -6.58 -11.28
C LEU A 102 11.82 -5.64 -10.11
N THR A 103 11.89 -6.11 -8.86
CA THR A 103 11.83 -5.27 -7.65
C THR A 103 13.18 -5.16 -6.94
N GLY A 104 14.23 -5.82 -7.46
CA GLY A 104 15.48 -6.12 -6.79
C GLY A 104 16.68 -5.22 -7.09
N ARG A 105 16.48 -3.99 -7.63
CA ARG A 105 17.64 -3.05 -7.82
C ARG A 105 18.41 -2.77 -6.54
N THR A 106 17.76 -2.84 -5.40
CA THR A 106 18.40 -2.73 -4.08
C THR A 106 18.98 -4.05 -3.60
N ALA A 107 18.42 -5.19 -3.98
CA ALA A 107 18.84 -6.50 -3.45
C ALA A 107 20.12 -7.04 -4.09
N GLU A 108 20.31 -6.91 -5.40
CA GLU A 108 21.58 -7.30 -6.06
C GLU A 108 22.72 -6.37 -5.68
N TYR A 109 22.45 -5.07 -5.58
CA TYR A 109 23.40 -4.08 -5.07
C TYR A 109 23.78 -4.40 -3.61
N GLN A 110 22.80 -4.75 -2.77
CA GLN A 110 22.98 -5.16 -1.39
C GLN A 110 23.71 -6.52 -1.29
N ALA A 111 23.42 -7.45 -2.18
CA ALA A 111 24.13 -8.74 -2.26
C ALA A 111 25.60 -8.59 -2.69
N LEU A 112 25.89 -7.67 -3.62
CA LEU A 112 27.27 -7.36 -4.02
C LEU A 112 28.04 -6.67 -2.87
N VAL A 113 27.37 -5.78 -2.14
CA VAL A 113 27.90 -5.12 -0.94
C VAL A 113 28.15 -6.14 0.17
N ASN A 114 27.23 -7.08 0.41
CA ASN A 114 27.38 -8.12 1.41
C ASN A 114 28.44 -9.16 1.04
N PHE A 115 28.57 -9.52 -0.23
CA PHE A 115 29.62 -10.44 -0.72
C PHE A 115 31.03 -9.85 -0.54
N LEU A 116 31.20 -8.56 -0.78
CA LEU A 116 32.49 -7.86 -0.62
C LEU A 116 32.85 -7.59 0.86
N SER A 117 31.89 -7.66 1.77
CA SER A 117 32.10 -7.48 3.22
C SER A 117 32.50 -8.77 3.96
N HIS A 118 32.36 -9.96 3.36
CA HIS A 118 32.60 -11.26 4.02
C HIS A 118 34.03 -11.83 3.88
N GLU A 119 34.91 -11.22 3.10
CA GLU A 119 36.30 -11.68 3.04
C GLU A 119 37.20 -10.94 4.06
N THR A 120 37.21 -11.32 5.32
CA THR A 120 38.37 -11.36 6.25
C THR A 120 37.86 -11.51 7.69
N VAL A 121 37.97 -12.70 8.25
CA VAL A 121 37.97 -12.91 9.70
C VAL A 121 39.12 -13.83 10.07
N GLY A 122 40.08 -13.33 10.84
CA GLY A 122 41.13 -14.07 11.52
C GLY A 122 41.03 -13.81 13.03
N GLU A 123 41.00 -14.89 13.80
CA GLU A 123 40.74 -14.94 15.25
C GLU A 123 41.82 -14.31 16.14
N VAL A 124 41.42 -13.68 17.27
CA VAL A 124 41.93 -13.84 18.64
C VAL A 124 41.11 -12.99 19.64
N SER A 125 40.61 -13.60 20.71
CA SER A 125 39.78 -13.00 21.76
C SER A 125 40.52 -12.71 23.08
N PRO A 126 40.04 -11.74 23.90
CA PRO A 126 39.93 -11.89 25.34
C PRO A 126 38.53 -11.58 25.90
N GLN A 127 38.15 -12.29 26.95
CA GLN A 127 36.84 -12.40 27.56
C GLN A 127 36.40 -11.14 28.34
N VAL A 128 35.18 -10.68 28.10
CA VAL A 128 34.41 -9.72 28.92
C VAL A 128 33.04 -10.34 29.21
N SER A 129 32.49 -10.13 30.41
CA SER A 129 31.29 -10.79 30.91
C SER A 129 30.02 -10.45 30.12
N GLU A 130 29.12 -11.43 29.91
CA GLU A 130 27.93 -11.38 29.05
C GLU A 130 26.89 -10.30 29.41
N GLU A 131 26.79 -9.83 30.64
CA GLU A 131 25.80 -8.80 31.02
C GLU A 131 26.19 -7.38 30.58
N ASN A 132 27.48 -7.07 30.51
CA ASN A 132 27.96 -5.78 29.97
C ASN A 132 27.90 -5.71 28.45
N GLN A 133 27.89 -6.84 27.74
CA GLN A 133 27.83 -6.90 26.28
C GLN A 133 26.46 -6.47 25.76
N LYS A 134 25.35 -6.81 26.43
CA LYS A 134 23.99 -6.45 26.01
C LYS A 134 23.67 -4.96 26.16
N GLN A 135 24.24 -4.26 27.12
CA GLN A 135 24.05 -2.82 27.31
C GLN A 135 24.86 -1.97 26.31
N LEU A 136 25.99 -2.46 25.82
CA LEU A 136 26.89 -1.74 24.91
C LEU A 136 26.63 -2.06 23.42
N GLY A 137 25.70 -2.97 23.07
CA GLY A 137 25.43 -3.36 21.68
C GLY A 137 26.60 -4.07 21.01
N LEU A 138 27.49 -4.71 21.76
CA LEU A 138 28.65 -5.45 21.24
C LEU A 138 28.20 -6.74 20.56
N GLY A 139 28.68 -6.98 19.35
CA GLY A 139 28.50 -8.21 18.60
C GLY A 139 29.32 -9.37 19.19
N ALA A 140 29.12 -10.59 18.69
CA ALA A 140 29.78 -11.81 19.19
C ALA A 140 31.32 -11.82 19.02
N ASP A 141 31.86 -10.93 18.17
CA ASP A 141 33.28 -10.76 17.85
C ASP A 141 34.03 -9.71 18.69
N ASN A 142 33.32 -9.03 19.62
CA ASN A 142 33.83 -7.94 20.46
C ASN A 142 34.46 -6.72 19.73
N PHE A 143 34.43 -6.71 18.39
CA PHE A 143 34.92 -5.59 17.55
C PHE A 143 33.80 -4.79 16.90
N THR A 144 32.57 -5.32 16.97
CA THR A 144 31.37 -4.73 16.34
C THR A 144 30.46 -4.12 17.42
N VAL A 145 30.10 -2.84 17.22
CA VAL A 145 29.11 -2.13 18.04
C VAL A 145 27.91 -1.78 17.16
N ASN A 146 26.75 -2.33 17.49
CA ASN A 146 25.50 -2.04 16.78
C ASN A 146 24.53 -1.27 17.69
N LEU A 147 24.27 -0.02 17.33
CA LEU A 147 23.35 0.90 18.00
C LEU A 147 22.24 1.36 17.04
N GLU A 148 21.86 0.54 16.09
CA GLU A 148 20.75 0.84 15.16
C GLU A 148 19.43 1.04 15.93
N ALA A 149 18.66 2.08 15.54
CA ALA A 149 17.32 2.38 16.05
C ALA A 149 17.24 2.56 17.59
N LYS A 150 18.28 3.13 18.23
CA LYS A 150 18.31 3.40 19.67
C LYS A 150 17.79 4.79 20.05
N GLY A 151 17.34 5.59 19.09
CA GLY A 151 16.85 6.95 19.32
C GLY A 151 17.94 7.96 19.72
N LEU A 152 19.19 7.70 19.35
CA LEU A 152 20.34 8.55 19.67
C LEU A 152 20.21 9.90 18.97
N GLN A 153 20.39 10.99 19.71
CA GLN A 153 20.37 12.37 19.17
C GLN A 153 21.78 12.92 18.90
N GLU A 154 22.78 12.38 19.60
CA GLU A 154 24.19 12.74 19.47
C GLU A 154 25.05 11.51 19.24
N PHE A 155 26.24 11.73 18.73
CA PHE A 155 27.24 10.69 18.54
C PHE A 155 27.71 10.12 19.88
N PRO A 156 27.77 8.80 20.10
CA PRO A 156 28.03 8.18 21.41
C PRO A 156 29.51 8.31 21.80
N LYS A 157 29.88 9.33 22.58
CA LYS A 157 31.26 9.68 22.98
C LYS A 157 31.96 8.60 23.80
N ASP A 158 31.24 7.83 24.61
CA ASP A 158 31.84 6.83 25.50
C ASP A 158 32.33 5.58 24.77
N ILE A 159 31.73 5.27 23.62
CA ILE A 159 32.12 4.14 22.75
C ILE A 159 33.42 4.47 22.02
N LEU A 160 33.66 5.74 21.73
CA LEU A 160 34.84 6.22 21.03
C LEU A 160 36.14 6.01 21.80
N LYS A 161 36.09 5.89 23.14
CA LYS A 161 37.23 5.61 24.00
C LYS A 161 37.75 4.19 23.91
N SER A 162 37.02 3.28 23.25
CA SER A 162 37.41 1.90 23.07
C SER A 162 38.27 1.71 21.81
N LYS A 163 39.57 1.58 21.96
CA LYS A 163 40.58 1.36 20.90
C LYS A 163 40.35 0.05 20.09
N TYR A 164 39.37 -0.75 20.47
CA TYR A 164 39.12 -2.08 19.88
C TYR A 164 37.95 -2.12 18.88
N VAL A 165 37.13 -1.06 18.76
CA VAL A 165 35.98 -1.02 17.85
C VAL A 165 36.46 -0.90 16.43
N LYS A 166 36.12 -1.88 15.59
CA LYS A 166 36.37 -1.91 14.15
C LYS A 166 35.15 -1.58 13.31
N HIS A 167 33.99 -2.00 13.75
CA HIS A 167 32.72 -1.82 13.04
C HIS A 167 31.74 -1.08 13.94
N LEU A 168 31.21 0.05 13.48
CA LEU A 168 30.27 0.88 14.20
C LEU A 168 29.04 1.16 13.32
N TYR A 169 27.87 0.72 13.80
CA TYR A 169 26.56 0.92 13.16
C TYR A 169 25.68 1.82 14.02
N LEU A 170 25.31 2.99 13.49
CA LEU A 170 24.49 4.01 14.15
C LEU A 170 23.23 4.34 13.34
N ASP A 171 22.80 3.41 12.49
CA ASP A 171 21.72 3.60 11.53
C ASP A 171 20.39 3.86 12.22
N LYS A 172 19.46 4.56 11.53
CA LYS A 172 18.08 4.82 11.99
C LYS A 172 18.00 5.50 13.37
N ASN A 173 18.83 6.51 13.60
CA ASN A 173 18.80 7.35 14.79
C ASN A 173 18.42 8.80 14.43
N GLN A 174 18.65 9.75 15.34
CA GLN A 174 18.31 11.17 15.17
C GLN A 174 19.57 12.06 15.25
N ILE A 175 20.74 11.51 14.90
CA ILE A 175 22.04 12.18 15.00
C ILE A 175 22.11 13.29 13.96
N LYS A 176 22.33 14.54 14.41
CA LYS A 176 22.37 15.72 13.54
C LYS A 176 23.77 16.20 13.22
N THR A 177 24.71 15.96 14.11
CA THR A 177 26.10 16.42 13.99
C THR A 177 27.06 15.34 14.44
N PHE A 178 28.25 15.37 13.87
CA PHE A 178 29.36 14.47 14.18
C PHE A 178 30.27 15.05 15.27
N GLN A 179 29.73 15.84 16.22
CA GLN A 179 30.52 16.54 17.25
C GLN A 179 30.97 15.58 18.36
N GLY A 180 32.26 15.63 18.69
CA GLY A 180 32.87 14.98 19.85
C GLY A 180 33.67 13.72 19.54
N ALA A 181 33.93 13.41 18.29
CA ALA A 181 34.98 12.48 17.90
C ALA A 181 36.34 13.19 18.04
N ASP A 182 36.81 13.39 19.29
CA ASP A 182 38.19 13.78 19.47
C ASP A 182 39.09 12.70 18.84
N SER A 183 39.88 13.13 17.91
CA SER A 183 40.49 12.39 16.80
C SER A 183 41.43 11.23 17.14
N GLY A 184 41.61 10.90 18.40
CA GLY A 184 42.54 9.84 18.86
C GLY A 184 41.88 8.47 19.08
N ASP A 185 40.56 8.40 19.21
CA ASP A 185 39.91 7.23 19.77
C ASP A 185 39.35 6.26 18.70
N LEU A 186 39.17 6.70 17.43
CA LEU A 186 38.56 5.92 16.33
C LEU A 186 39.54 5.37 15.30
N LEU A 187 40.85 5.42 15.59
CA LEU A 187 41.91 5.05 14.62
C LEU A 187 41.85 3.59 14.13
N GLY A 188 41.16 2.73 14.87
CA GLY A 188 40.95 1.31 14.51
C GLY A 188 39.75 1.03 13.62
N LEU A 189 38.91 2.02 13.34
CA LEU A 189 37.61 1.81 12.68
C LEU A 189 37.79 1.44 11.20
N GLU A 190 37.21 0.30 10.81
CA GLU A 190 37.22 -0.20 9.44
C GLU A 190 35.86 0.03 8.75
N ILE A 191 34.75 -0.03 9.50
CA ILE A 191 33.39 0.20 9.00
C ILE A 191 32.66 1.24 9.87
N LEU A 192 32.11 2.28 9.22
CA LEU A 192 31.24 3.27 9.83
C LEU A 192 29.96 3.41 9.04
N SER A 193 28.82 3.09 9.66
CA SER A 193 27.49 3.32 9.10
C SER A 193 26.68 4.24 9.99
N VAL A 194 26.15 5.33 9.42
CA VAL A 194 25.31 6.36 10.07
C VAL A 194 24.15 6.72 9.13
N GLN A 195 23.61 5.72 8.43
CA GLN A 195 22.52 5.95 7.48
C GLN A 195 21.18 6.24 8.20
N GLU A 196 20.24 6.85 7.51
CA GLU A 196 18.91 7.21 8.05
C GLU A 196 19.01 8.02 9.36
N ASN A 197 19.76 9.12 9.32
CA ASN A 197 19.93 10.07 10.41
C ASN A 197 19.63 11.50 9.94
N GLY A 198 19.98 12.50 10.74
CA GLY A 198 19.76 13.91 10.47
C GLY A 198 21.07 14.70 10.17
N LEU A 199 22.13 14.04 9.73
CA LEU A 199 23.44 14.68 9.48
C LEU A 199 23.36 15.71 8.37
N SER A 200 23.81 16.94 8.63
CA SER A 200 23.90 18.03 7.65
C SER A 200 25.29 18.18 7.00
N SER A 201 26.33 17.68 7.64
CA SER A 201 27.72 17.70 7.16
C SER A 201 28.55 16.60 7.80
N LEU A 202 29.69 16.29 7.16
CA LEU A 202 30.76 15.49 7.77
C LEU A 202 31.85 16.43 8.27
N PRO A 203 32.54 16.11 9.40
CA PRO A 203 33.61 16.91 9.92
C PRO A 203 34.90 16.73 9.12
N SER A 204 35.81 17.72 9.16
CA SER A 204 37.18 17.65 8.58
C SER A 204 38.02 16.52 9.20
N GLU A 205 37.74 16.20 10.47
CA GLU A 205 38.42 15.17 11.28
C GLU A 205 38.18 13.75 10.72
N ILE A 206 37.25 13.57 9.79
CA ILE A 206 37.03 12.29 9.09
C ILE A 206 38.32 11.74 8.46
N GLN A 207 39.26 12.64 8.05
CA GLN A 207 40.56 12.27 7.48
C GLN A 207 41.41 11.41 8.42
N LEU A 208 41.15 11.43 9.74
CA LEU A 208 41.94 10.68 10.75
C LEU A 208 41.55 9.19 10.79
N LEU A 209 40.43 8.80 10.18
CA LEU A 209 39.99 7.41 10.10
C LEU A 209 40.75 6.64 9.00
N HIS A 210 42.09 6.60 9.09
CA HIS A 210 42.96 6.05 8.04
C HIS A 210 42.70 4.55 7.74
N ASN A 211 42.14 3.80 8.69
CA ASN A 211 41.81 2.37 8.52
C ASN A 211 40.42 2.13 7.91
N LEU A 212 39.62 3.19 7.71
CA LEU A 212 38.26 3.06 7.24
C LEU A 212 38.23 2.48 5.81
N ARG A 213 37.48 1.42 5.64
CA ARG A 213 37.24 0.73 4.37
C ARG A 213 35.85 0.99 3.83
N ILE A 214 34.84 1.13 4.71
CA ILE A 214 33.45 1.36 4.36
C ILE A 214 32.92 2.55 5.15
N LEU A 215 32.39 3.55 4.43
CA LEU A 215 31.65 4.67 5.01
C LEU A 215 30.26 4.73 4.38
N ASN A 216 29.23 4.55 5.22
CA ASN A 216 27.84 4.69 4.81
C ASN A 216 27.15 5.81 5.58
N VAL A 217 26.83 6.91 4.88
CA VAL A 217 26.09 8.07 5.38
C VAL A 217 24.85 8.35 4.52
N SER A 218 24.31 7.31 3.91
CA SER A 218 23.12 7.40 3.08
C SER A 218 21.90 7.86 3.88
N HIS A 219 20.90 8.45 3.20
CA HIS A 219 19.65 8.90 3.82
C HIS A 219 19.89 9.91 4.97
N ASN A 220 20.62 10.97 4.67
CA ASN A 220 20.89 12.10 5.56
C ASN A 220 20.57 13.44 4.85
N HIS A 221 21.03 14.54 5.38
CA HIS A 221 20.84 15.90 4.82
C HIS A 221 22.15 16.55 4.43
N ILE A 222 23.19 15.76 4.13
CA ILE A 222 24.53 16.24 3.84
C ILE A 222 24.50 17.05 2.53
N SER A 223 24.92 18.31 2.60
CA SER A 223 24.96 19.21 1.43
C SER A 223 26.35 19.29 0.79
N HIS A 224 27.40 19.03 1.56
CA HIS A 224 28.80 19.14 1.12
C HIS A 224 29.61 17.94 1.63
N ILE A 225 30.46 17.40 0.77
CA ILE A 225 31.48 16.42 1.15
C ILE A 225 32.74 17.18 1.45
N PRO A 226 33.34 17.06 2.65
CA PRO A 226 34.58 17.73 2.97
C PRO A 226 35.73 17.20 2.09
N LYS A 227 36.66 18.10 1.65
CA LYS A 227 37.81 17.69 0.84
C LYS A 227 38.70 16.67 1.54
N GLU A 228 38.70 16.67 2.85
CA GLU A 228 39.42 15.75 3.73
C GLU A 228 39.01 14.27 3.54
N ILE A 229 37.84 13.99 2.94
CA ILE A 229 37.44 12.62 2.57
C ILE A 229 38.47 11.98 1.63
N SER A 230 39.12 12.77 0.80
CA SER A 230 40.17 12.32 -0.14
C SER A 230 41.41 11.72 0.56
N GLN A 231 41.60 11.99 1.86
CA GLN A 231 42.74 11.46 2.63
C GLN A 231 42.50 10.00 3.11
N LEU A 232 41.30 9.46 2.92
CA LEU A 232 40.97 8.07 3.32
C LEU A 232 41.55 7.06 2.34
N GLY A 233 42.86 6.86 2.33
CA GLY A 233 43.56 6.02 1.35
C GLY A 233 43.18 4.52 1.34
N ASN A 234 42.62 4.01 2.45
CA ASN A 234 42.20 2.61 2.57
C ASN A 234 40.71 2.38 2.24
N ILE A 235 39.96 3.47 1.93
CA ILE A 235 38.53 3.36 1.64
C ILE A 235 38.29 2.55 0.36
N ARG A 236 37.34 1.62 0.43
CA ARG A 236 36.89 0.81 -0.70
C ARG A 236 35.46 1.10 -1.12
N GLN A 237 34.61 1.51 -0.17
CA GLN A 237 33.19 1.75 -0.42
C GLN A 237 32.73 3.03 0.26
N LEU A 238 32.13 3.92 -0.56
CA LEU A 238 31.56 5.21 -0.12
C LEU A 238 30.09 5.28 -0.52
N PHE A 239 29.21 5.46 0.47
CA PHE A 239 27.78 5.55 0.28
C PHE A 239 27.25 6.89 0.79
N PHE A 240 26.83 7.74 -0.15
CA PHE A 240 26.21 9.04 0.07
C PHE A 240 24.80 9.10 -0.53
N TYR A 241 24.16 7.95 -0.73
CA TYR A 241 22.86 7.86 -1.37
C TYR A 241 21.80 8.66 -0.61
N ASN A 242 20.92 9.36 -1.33
CA ASN A 242 19.80 10.13 -0.77
C ASN A 242 20.26 11.17 0.26
N ASN A 243 21.01 12.17 -0.23
CA ASN A 243 21.47 13.34 0.49
C ASN A 243 21.16 14.64 -0.30
N CYS A 244 21.78 15.75 0.03
CA CYS A 244 21.58 17.04 -0.63
C CYS A 244 22.85 17.54 -1.36
N ILE A 245 23.75 16.65 -1.77
CA ILE A 245 25.09 16.99 -2.28
C ILE A 245 24.97 17.62 -3.67
N GLU A 246 25.56 18.81 -3.82
CA GLU A 246 25.58 19.55 -5.09
C GLU A 246 26.90 19.34 -5.87
N ASN A 247 28.00 19.12 -5.16
CA ASN A 247 29.32 18.94 -5.74
C ASN A 247 30.09 17.81 -5.08
N PHE A 248 30.84 17.04 -5.88
CA PHE A 248 31.77 16.02 -5.41
C PHE A 248 33.19 16.62 -5.43
N PRO A 249 34.07 16.33 -4.43
CA PRO A 249 35.44 16.85 -4.39
C PRO A 249 36.24 16.52 -5.64
N SER A 250 37.14 17.43 -6.09
CA SER A 250 38.01 17.24 -7.25
C SER A 250 39.32 16.54 -6.92
N ASP A 251 39.73 16.55 -5.66
CA ASP A 251 40.99 15.94 -5.20
C ASP A 251 40.72 14.47 -4.83
N LEU A 252 40.94 13.54 -5.76
CA LEU A 252 40.61 12.12 -5.64
C LEU A 252 41.84 11.20 -5.69
N GLU A 253 43.05 11.75 -5.76
CA GLU A 253 44.26 10.95 -6.00
C GLU A 253 44.53 9.90 -4.93
N CYS A 254 44.23 10.22 -3.66
CA CYS A 254 44.45 9.30 -2.54
C CYS A 254 43.36 8.19 -2.39
N LEU A 255 42.20 8.33 -3.08
CA LEU A 255 41.14 7.32 -3.07
C LEU A 255 41.41 6.16 -4.07
N GLY A 256 42.70 5.86 -4.28
CA GLY A 256 43.14 4.89 -5.29
C GLY A 256 42.58 3.47 -5.09
N ASN A 257 42.12 3.11 -3.88
CA ASN A 257 41.54 1.79 -3.54
C ASN A 257 40.01 1.74 -3.65
N LEU A 258 39.32 2.84 -4.02
CA LEU A 258 37.86 2.89 -4.06
C LEU A 258 37.30 1.99 -5.16
N GLU A 259 36.42 1.07 -4.76
CA GLU A 259 35.76 0.07 -5.63
C GLU A 259 34.29 0.40 -5.89
N ILE A 260 33.60 0.96 -4.89
CA ILE A 260 32.16 1.30 -4.95
C ILE A 260 31.95 2.75 -4.51
N LEU A 261 31.27 3.53 -5.36
CA LEU A 261 30.85 4.90 -5.05
C LEU A 261 29.37 5.08 -5.35
N SER A 262 28.58 5.37 -4.32
CA SER A 262 27.15 5.64 -4.45
C SER A 262 26.82 7.07 -4.09
N LEU A 263 26.38 7.84 -5.07
CA LEU A 263 25.99 9.26 -5.00
C LEU A 263 24.54 9.47 -5.53
N GLY A 264 23.77 8.41 -5.66
CA GLY A 264 22.38 8.47 -6.14
C GLY A 264 21.49 9.33 -5.25
N LYS A 265 20.41 9.87 -5.83
CA LYS A 265 19.43 10.76 -5.17
C LYS A 265 20.08 11.95 -4.46
N ASN A 266 20.89 12.70 -5.22
CA ASN A 266 21.52 13.93 -4.79
C ASN A 266 21.18 15.10 -5.75
N LYS A 267 21.92 16.20 -5.68
CA LYS A 267 21.70 17.38 -6.52
C LYS A 267 22.88 17.67 -7.45
N LEU A 268 23.66 16.64 -7.78
CA LEU A 268 24.88 16.80 -8.60
C LEU A 268 24.53 17.27 -10.01
N ARG A 269 25.21 18.33 -10.46
CA ARG A 269 25.10 18.87 -11.83
C ARG A 269 26.32 18.52 -12.67
N HIS A 270 27.45 18.30 -12.03
CA HIS A 270 28.73 18.01 -12.67
C HIS A 270 29.47 16.93 -11.87
N ILE A 271 30.32 16.20 -12.59
CA ILE A 271 31.30 15.26 -12.02
C ILE A 271 32.66 15.76 -12.33
N PRO A 272 33.65 15.76 -11.40
CA PRO A 272 34.98 16.29 -11.61
C PRO A 272 35.76 15.52 -12.70
N ASP A 273 36.53 16.22 -13.51
CA ASP A 273 37.37 15.64 -14.58
C ASP A 273 38.51 14.75 -14.03
N THR A 274 38.82 14.85 -12.73
CA THR A 274 39.80 14.03 -12.02
C THR A 274 39.29 12.62 -11.64
N LEU A 275 37.99 12.31 -11.85
CA LEU A 275 37.40 11.02 -11.50
C LEU A 275 38.17 9.80 -12.04
N PRO A 276 38.85 9.84 -13.24
CA PRO A 276 39.65 8.70 -13.74
C PRO A 276 40.86 8.31 -12.86
N SER A 277 41.21 9.11 -11.86
CA SER A 277 42.23 8.74 -10.86
C SER A 277 41.77 7.55 -9.98
N LEU A 278 40.48 7.29 -9.91
CA LEU A 278 39.86 6.13 -9.21
C LEU A 278 40.06 4.82 -10.01
N LYS A 279 41.29 4.35 -10.07
CA LYS A 279 41.73 3.24 -10.97
C LYS A 279 41.06 1.89 -10.66
N TYR A 280 40.49 1.68 -9.46
CA TYR A 280 39.88 0.43 -9.03
C TYR A 280 38.35 0.51 -8.97
N LEU A 281 37.75 1.66 -9.31
CA LEU A 281 36.31 1.83 -9.27
C LEU A 281 35.61 0.86 -10.22
N ARG A 282 34.71 0.04 -9.68
CA ARG A 282 33.96 -1.00 -10.36
C ARG A 282 32.46 -0.67 -10.47
N VAL A 283 31.92 -0.04 -9.44
CA VAL A 283 30.49 0.30 -9.35
C VAL A 283 30.36 1.80 -9.05
N LEU A 284 29.63 2.49 -9.92
CA LEU A 284 29.30 3.91 -9.76
C LEU A 284 27.82 4.13 -9.90
N ASN A 285 27.16 4.57 -8.82
CA ASN A 285 25.77 4.97 -8.83
C ASN A 285 25.65 6.50 -8.76
N LEU A 286 25.02 7.09 -9.79
CA LEU A 286 24.71 8.50 -9.94
C LEU A 286 23.23 8.73 -10.25
N GLU A 287 22.37 7.76 -9.96
CA GLU A 287 20.93 7.85 -10.26
C GLU A 287 20.27 9.06 -9.59
N TYR A 288 19.18 9.56 -10.19
CA TYR A 288 18.36 10.66 -9.66
C TYR A 288 19.18 11.88 -9.21
N ASN A 289 20.04 12.37 -10.11
CA ASN A 289 20.79 13.62 -9.98
C ASN A 289 20.30 14.65 -11.01
N GLN A 290 21.06 15.72 -11.22
CA GLN A 290 20.72 16.81 -12.14
C GLN A 290 21.71 16.92 -13.31
N LEU A 291 22.35 15.81 -13.71
CA LEU A 291 23.32 15.79 -14.81
C LEU A 291 22.61 16.03 -16.16
N THR A 292 22.97 17.11 -16.84
CA THR A 292 22.40 17.47 -18.15
C THR A 292 23.21 16.92 -19.34
N ILE A 293 24.48 16.66 -19.11
CA ILE A 293 25.43 16.16 -20.08
C ILE A 293 26.08 14.90 -19.48
N PHE A 294 26.29 13.88 -20.29
CA PHE A 294 27.08 12.71 -19.85
C PHE A 294 28.50 13.11 -19.53
N PRO A 295 29.02 12.95 -18.31
CA PRO A 295 30.35 13.35 -17.92
C PRO A 295 31.41 12.51 -18.65
N LYS A 296 32.23 13.13 -19.53
CA LYS A 296 33.22 12.38 -20.30
C LYS A 296 34.28 11.70 -19.45
N ALA A 297 34.58 12.24 -18.26
CA ALA A 297 35.48 11.63 -17.30
C ALA A 297 35.11 10.17 -16.95
N LEU A 298 33.83 9.85 -16.91
CA LEU A 298 33.35 8.48 -16.65
C LEU A 298 33.90 7.45 -17.67
N CYS A 299 34.10 7.90 -18.92
CA CYS A 299 34.54 7.03 -20.00
C CYS A 299 35.96 6.48 -19.81
N PHE A 300 36.76 7.13 -18.96
CA PHE A 300 38.13 6.77 -18.72
C PHE A 300 38.37 5.98 -17.42
N LEU A 301 37.32 5.44 -16.79
CA LEU A 301 37.42 4.55 -15.64
C LEU A 301 37.77 3.13 -16.10
N PRO A 302 38.99 2.63 -15.81
CA PRO A 302 39.50 1.43 -16.51
C PRO A 302 38.89 0.13 -16.04
N LYS A 303 38.33 0.09 -14.81
CA LYS A 303 37.76 -1.12 -14.20
C LYS A 303 36.25 -1.05 -13.99
N LEU A 304 35.57 -0.02 -14.50
CA LEU A 304 34.12 0.17 -14.30
C LEU A 304 33.35 -0.99 -14.94
N ILE A 305 32.51 -1.65 -14.12
CA ILE A 305 31.65 -2.78 -14.50
C ILE A 305 30.19 -2.33 -14.54
N SER A 306 29.76 -1.54 -13.55
CA SER A 306 28.38 -1.09 -13.44
C SER A 306 28.31 0.44 -13.31
N LEU A 307 27.50 1.06 -14.17
CA LEU A 307 27.24 2.51 -14.18
C LEU A 307 25.74 2.77 -14.18
N ASP A 308 25.27 3.41 -13.14
CA ASP A 308 23.86 3.84 -13.02
C ASP A 308 23.75 5.35 -13.13
N LEU A 309 23.07 5.82 -14.17
CA LEU A 309 22.75 7.23 -14.45
C LEU A 309 21.24 7.45 -14.58
N THR A 310 20.44 6.52 -14.05
CA THR A 310 18.97 6.60 -14.08
C THR A 310 18.47 7.93 -13.48
N GLY A 311 17.41 8.49 -14.05
CA GLY A 311 16.72 9.66 -13.48
C GLY A 311 17.54 10.96 -13.54
N ASN A 312 18.33 11.14 -14.59
CA ASN A 312 19.06 12.37 -14.88
C ASN A 312 18.43 13.16 -16.03
N LEU A 313 19.13 14.12 -16.57
CA LEU A 313 18.65 14.98 -17.67
C LEU A 313 19.50 14.83 -18.94
N ILE A 314 20.19 13.70 -19.09
CA ILE A 314 21.17 13.43 -20.16
C ILE A 314 20.45 13.31 -21.50
N SER A 315 20.89 14.10 -22.48
CA SER A 315 20.28 14.13 -23.83
C SER A 315 21.06 13.36 -24.89
N SER A 316 22.33 13.08 -24.67
CA SER A 316 23.20 12.37 -25.62
C SER A 316 24.38 11.68 -24.90
N LEU A 317 24.91 10.64 -25.54
CA LEU A 317 26.10 9.92 -25.09
C LEU A 317 27.31 10.41 -25.89
N PRO A 318 28.51 10.58 -25.27
CA PRO A 318 29.72 10.97 -25.97
C PRO A 318 30.33 9.80 -26.75
N LYS A 319 31.10 10.09 -27.80
CA LYS A 319 31.81 9.05 -28.57
C LYS A 319 32.85 8.28 -27.74
N GLU A 320 33.38 8.91 -26.70
CA GLU A 320 34.34 8.33 -25.76
C GLU A 320 33.77 7.17 -24.93
N ILE A 321 32.47 6.98 -24.91
CA ILE A 321 31.79 5.84 -24.20
C ILE A 321 32.38 4.47 -24.58
N ARG A 322 32.91 4.33 -25.81
CA ARG A 322 33.57 3.12 -26.28
C ARG A 322 34.79 2.68 -25.45
N GLU A 323 35.37 3.57 -24.65
CA GLU A 323 36.54 3.27 -23.83
C GLU A 323 36.20 2.48 -22.56
N LEU A 324 34.90 2.38 -22.18
CA LEU A 324 34.42 1.57 -21.06
C LEU A 324 34.37 0.07 -21.39
N LYS A 325 35.52 -0.53 -21.76
CA LYS A 325 35.63 -1.89 -22.30
C LYS A 325 35.23 -3.01 -21.34
N ASN A 326 35.15 -2.72 -20.03
CA ASN A 326 34.78 -3.68 -19.00
C ASN A 326 33.33 -3.50 -18.50
N LEU A 327 32.58 -2.54 -19.06
CA LEU A 327 31.22 -2.27 -18.62
C LEU A 327 30.30 -3.41 -18.99
N GLU A 328 29.58 -3.93 -17.99
CA GLU A 328 28.60 -5.02 -18.09
C GLU A 328 27.18 -4.50 -17.91
N THR A 329 26.98 -3.53 -17.00
CA THR A 329 25.67 -2.93 -16.67
C THR A 329 25.69 -1.44 -16.93
N LEU A 330 24.75 -0.95 -17.76
CA LEU A 330 24.56 0.47 -18.05
C LEU A 330 23.08 0.82 -17.91
N LEU A 331 22.75 1.61 -16.88
CA LEU A 331 21.40 2.05 -16.58
C LEU A 331 21.25 3.54 -16.91
N LEU A 332 20.34 3.86 -17.83
CA LEU A 332 20.08 5.20 -18.36
C LEU A 332 18.57 5.51 -18.40
N ASP A 333 17.77 4.79 -17.63
CA ASP A 333 16.32 5.04 -17.56
C ASP A 333 16.00 6.46 -17.11
N HIS A 334 14.83 6.97 -17.48
CA HIS A 334 14.37 8.30 -17.06
C HIS A 334 15.35 9.43 -17.39
N ASN A 335 15.80 9.47 -18.65
CA ASN A 335 16.67 10.52 -19.19
C ASN A 335 16.02 11.23 -20.38
N LYS A 336 16.77 11.97 -21.17
CA LYS A 336 16.27 12.72 -22.33
C LYS A 336 16.94 12.29 -23.64
N LEU A 337 17.45 11.06 -23.72
CA LEU A 337 18.16 10.54 -24.87
C LEU A 337 17.24 10.49 -26.09
N THR A 338 17.63 11.09 -27.19
CA THR A 338 16.92 11.06 -28.48
C THR A 338 17.49 10.04 -29.45
N PHE A 339 18.75 9.70 -29.32
CA PHE A 339 19.45 8.66 -30.09
C PHE A 339 20.60 8.05 -29.25
N LEU A 340 21.07 6.89 -29.67
CA LEU A 340 22.24 6.24 -29.11
C LEU A 340 23.46 6.51 -30.02
N ALA A 341 24.55 7.00 -29.48
CA ALA A 341 25.81 7.12 -30.19
C ALA A 341 26.28 5.76 -30.71
N VAL A 342 26.79 5.71 -31.92
CA VAL A 342 27.18 4.42 -32.57
C VAL A 342 28.28 3.71 -31.79
N GLU A 343 29.07 4.45 -31.05
CA GLU A 343 30.18 4.00 -30.24
C GLU A 343 29.77 3.15 -29.05
N ILE A 344 28.51 3.25 -28.56
CA ILE A 344 27.99 2.40 -27.48
C ILE A 344 28.06 0.91 -27.88
N PHE A 345 27.84 0.62 -29.17
CA PHE A 345 27.86 -0.76 -29.68
C PHE A 345 29.25 -1.38 -29.76
N GLN A 346 30.29 -0.69 -29.27
CA GLN A 346 31.63 -1.22 -29.07
C GLN A 346 31.87 -1.74 -27.63
N LEU A 347 30.87 -1.61 -26.74
CA LEU A 347 30.89 -2.16 -25.37
C LEU A 347 30.53 -3.67 -25.42
N LEU A 348 31.48 -4.51 -25.81
CA LEU A 348 31.23 -5.92 -26.15
C LEU A 348 30.85 -6.81 -24.94
N LYS A 349 31.10 -6.32 -23.69
CA LYS A 349 30.79 -7.06 -22.44
C LYS A 349 29.45 -6.69 -21.85
N ILE A 350 28.66 -5.83 -22.49
CA ILE A 350 27.35 -5.41 -21.97
C ILE A 350 26.43 -6.62 -21.84
N LYS A 351 25.94 -6.83 -20.62
CA LYS A 351 24.95 -7.85 -20.24
C LYS A 351 23.59 -7.24 -19.96
N GLU A 352 23.59 -6.00 -19.44
CA GLU A 352 22.35 -5.29 -19.10
C GLU A 352 22.43 -3.84 -19.62
N LEU A 353 21.39 -3.47 -20.41
CA LEU A 353 21.23 -2.11 -20.93
C LEU A 353 19.78 -1.67 -20.69
N GLN A 354 19.60 -0.65 -19.84
CA GLN A 354 18.30 -0.08 -19.53
C GLN A 354 18.21 1.35 -20.07
N LEU A 355 17.17 1.65 -20.81
CA LEU A 355 16.94 2.89 -21.54
C LEU A 355 15.45 3.32 -21.46
N ALA A 356 14.69 2.84 -20.46
CA ALA A 356 13.29 3.18 -20.34
C ALA A 356 13.09 4.67 -20.10
N ASP A 357 11.91 5.17 -20.49
CA ASP A 357 11.48 6.56 -20.30
C ASP A 357 12.52 7.57 -20.85
N ASN A 358 12.83 7.38 -22.12
CA ASN A 358 13.65 8.26 -22.93
C ASN A 358 12.88 8.75 -24.18
N LYS A 359 13.56 9.30 -25.18
CA LYS A 359 12.95 9.80 -26.43
C LYS A 359 13.53 9.13 -27.67
N LEU A 360 13.94 7.86 -27.52
CA LEU A 360 14.57 7.12 -28.61
C LEU A 360 13.55 6.80 -29.71
N GLU A 361 13.85 7.18 -30.95
CA GLU A 361 13.02 6.84 -32.10
C GLU A 361 13.49 5.62 -32.86
N VAL A 362 14.79 5.29 -32.80
CA VAL A 362 15.42 4.22 -33.57
C VAL A 362 16.54 3.55 -32.76
N ILE A 363 16.64 2.24 -32.84
CA ILE A 363 17.80 1.45 -32.40
C ILE A 363 18.63 1.06 -33.63
N SER A 364 19.93 1.28 -33.58
CA SER A 364 20.85 0.94 -34.67
C SER A 364 20.94 -0.56 -34.90
N HIS A 365 21.12 -0.97 -36.15
CA HIS A 365 21.38 -2.36 -36.54
C HIS A 365 22.70 -2.93 -35.92
N LYS A 366 23.62 -2.04 -35.48
CA LYS A 366 24.85 -2.45 -34.80
C LYS A 366 24.61 -3.10 -33.41
N ILE A 367 23.38 -3.15 -32.92
CA ILE A 367 23.02 -3.90 -31.73
C ILE A 367 23.43 -5.38 -31.81
N GLU A 368 23.63 -5.90 -33.02
CA GLU A 368 24.18 -7.27 -33.27
C GLU A 368 25.55 -7.54 -32.60
N ASN A 369 26.28 -6.47 -32.20
CA ASN A 369 27.56 -6.59 -31.52
C ASN A 369 27.42 -6.97 -30.05
N PHE A 370 26.25 -6.76 -29.44
CA PHE A 370 25.99 -7.08 -28.04
C PHE A 370 25.71 -8.58 -27.83
N ARG A 371 26.74 -9.39 -27.97
CA ARG A 371 26.59 -10.87 -27.94
C ARG A 371 26.35 -11.46 -26.55
N GLU A 372 26.76 -10.71 -25.51
CA GLU A 372 26.55 -11.10 -24.09
C GLU A 372 25.29 -10.50 -23.48
N LEU A 373 24.54 -9.67 -24.24
CA LEU A 373 23.36 -8.95 -23.73
C LEU A 373 22.28 -9.93 -23.27
N ARG A 374 21.87 -9.81 -22.00
CA ARG A 374 20.82 -10.62 -21.37
C ARG A 374 19.55 -9.82 -21.10
N ILE A 375 19.69 -8.57 -20.70
CA ILE A 375 18.58 -7.70 -20.33
C ILE A 375 18.64 -6.44 -21.19
N LEU A 376 17.56 -6.18 -21.93
CA LEU A 376 17.36 -4.97 -22.70
C LEU A 376 16.00 -4.36 -22.37
N ILE A 377 16.00 -3.18 -21.74
CA ILE A 377 14.79 -2.45 -21.38
C ILE A 377 14.71 -1.18 -22.23
N LEU A 378 13.63 -1.03 -22.99
CA LEU A 378 13.37 0.07 -23.92
C LEU A 378 11.96 0.66 -23.74
N ASP A 379 11.33 0.42 -22.60
CA ASP A 379 9.97 0.87 -22.33
C ASP A 379 9.85 2.40 -22.39
N LYS A 380 8.65 2.92 -22.70
CA LYS A 380 8.35 4.36 -22.71
C LYS A 380 9.33 5.18 -23.57
N ASN A 381 9.48 4.75 -24.83
CA ASN A 381 10.24 5.47 -25.84
C ASN A 381 9.35 5.82 -27.06
N LEU A 382 9.94 6.26 -28.16
CA LEU A 382 9.23 6.63 -29.38
C LEU A 382 9.49 5.67 -30.54
N LEU A 383 9.90 4.42 -30.24
CA LEU A 383 10.33 3.42 -31.20
C LEU A 383 9.17 3.01 -32.11
N LYS A 384 9.36 3.12 -33.42
CA LYS A 384 8.41 2.64 -34.44
C LYS A 384 8.72 1.22 -34.89
N ASN A 385 9.99 0.85 -34.88
CA ASN A 385 10.49 -0.47 -35.32
C ASN A 385 11.66 -0.91 -34.46
N ILE A 386 11.86 -2.23 -34.35
CA ILE A 386 13.05 -2.84 -33.79
C ILE A 386 13.84 -3.47 -34.94
N PRO A 387 15.17 -3.25 -35.04
CA PRO A 387 15.97 -3.80 -36.13
C PRO A 387 16.02 -5.33 -36.06
N GLU A 388 15.93 -6.01 -37.22
CA GLU A 388 16.10 -7.47 -37.31
C GLU A 388 17.39 -8.02 -36.68
N LYS A 389 18.42 -7.16 -36.59
CA LYS A 389 19.72 -7.49 -36.01
C LYS A 389 19.70 -7.74 -34.51
N ILE A 390 18.64 -7.34 -33.80
CA ILE A 390 18.46 -7.68 -32.38
C ILE A 390 18.45 -9.21 -32.19
N CYS A 391 17.97 -9.94 -33.21
CA CYS A 391 17.93 -11.42 -33.22
C CYS A 391 19.30 -12.09 -33.19
N CYS A 392 20.39 -11.32 -33.34
CA CYS A 392 21.78 -11.82 -33.19
C CYS A 392 22.21 -11.81 -31.70
N CYS A 393 21.47 -11.15 -30.79
CA CYS A 393 21.75 -11.14 -29.34
C CYS A 393 21.23 -12.45 -28.70
N ALA A 394 21.87 -13.57 -29.03
CA ALA A 394 21.38 -14.93 -28.69
C ALA A 394 21.30 -15.21 -27.18
N MET A 395 22.00 -14.43 -26.35
CA MET A 395 21.98 -14.56 -24.88
C MET A 395 20.82 -13.77 -24.21
N LEU A 396 19.98 -13.06 -25.00
CA LEU A 396 18.93 -12.20 -24.48
C LEU A 396 17.86 -13.03 -23.75
N GLU A 397 17.64 -12.71 -22.48
CA GLU A 397 16.69 -13.36 -21.58
C GLU A 397 15.44 -12.50 -21.35
N CYS A 398 15.62 -11.17 -21.29
CA CYS A 398 14.54 -10.21 -21.05
C CYS A 398 14.58 -9.09 -22.08
N LEU A 399 13.45 -8.89 -22.78
CA LEU A 399 13.24 -7.79 -23.73
C LEU A 399 11.93 -7.09 -23.39
N THR A 400 12.01 -5.81 -22.98
CA THR A 400 10.84 -5.00 -22.72
C THR A 400 10.79 -3.79 -23.65
N LEU A 401 9.64 -3.59 -24.26
CA LEU A 401 9.38 -2.63 -25.34
C LEU A 401 8.04 -1.90 -25.12
N SER A 402 7.51 -1.93 -23.90
CA SER A 402 6.19 -1.38 -23.60
C SER A 402 6.17 0.15 -23.76
N ASP A 403 4.98 0.72 -23.99
CA ASP A 403 4.80 2.17 -24.19
C ASP A 403 5.67 2.76 -25.32
N ASN A 404 5.60 2.11 -26.49
CA ASN A 404 6.26 2.58 -27.70
C ASN A 404 5.23 2.73 -28.86
N LYS A 405 5.69 2.81 -30.09
CA LYS A 405 4.85 2.94 -31.30
C LYS A 405 5.03 1.77 -32.28
N LEU A 406 5.41 0.59 -31.74
CA LEU A 406 5.72 -0.58 -32.54
C LEU A 406 4.46 -1.15 -33.21
N THR A 407 4.57 -1.49 -34.48
CA THR A 407 3.50 -2.13 -35.26
C THR A 407 3.74 -3.63 -35.49
N GLU A 408 4.99 -4.06 -35.46
CA GLU A 408 5.41 -5.46 -35.63
C GLU A 408 6.72 -5.76 -34.88
N LEU A 409 6.96 -7.03 -34.58
CA LEU A 409 8.22 -7.55 -34.08
C LEU A 409 9.10 -8.04 -35.22
N PRO A 410 10.43 -8.17 -35.01
CA PRO A 410 11.34 -8.76 -35.99
C PRO A 410 10.89 -10.18 -36.40
N ARG A 411 10.93 -10.48 -37.71
CA ARG A 411 10.48 -11.78 -38.25
C ARG A 411 11.29 -12.95 -37.68
N ASN A 412 12.57 -12.70 -37.41
CA ASN A 412 13.50 -13.76 -36.91
C ASN A 412 13.58 -13.79 -35.39
N ILE A 413 12.57 -13.27 -34.62
CA ILE A 413 12.60 -13.21 -33.17
C ILE A 413 12.82 -14.59 -32.51
N HIS A 414 12.42 -15.65 -33.17
CA HIS A 414 12.65 -17.05 -32.75
C HIS A 414 14.12 -17.42 -32.51
N LYS A 415 15.09 -16.65 -33.09
CA LYS A 415 16.52 -16.87 -32.85
C LYS A 415 16.96 -16.48 -31.43
N LEU A 416 16.15 -15.74 -30.70
CA LEU A 416 16.39 -15.42 -29.30
C LEU A 416 16.04 -16.61 -28.38
N ASN A 417 16.78 -17.71 -28.53
CA ASN A 417 16.45 -18.99 -27.89
C ASN A 417 16.48 -18.94 -26.35
N ASN A 418 17.18 -17.96 -25.74
CA ASN A 418 17.24 -17.78 -24.30
C ASN A 418 16.17 -16.84 -23.76
N LEU A 419 15.32 -16.26 -24.63
CA LEU A 419 14.33 -15.27 -24.21
C LEU A 419 13.27 -15.90 -23.31
N ARG A 420 13.14 -15.34 -22.09
CA ARG A 420 12.20 -15.77 -21.06
C ARG A 420 11.05 -14.78 -20.87
N LYS A 421 11.33 -13.48 -21.07
CA LYS A 421 10.35 -12.39 -20.89
C LYS A 421 10.32 -11.52 -22.13
N LEU A 422 9.12 -11.32 -22.68
CA LEU A 422 8.85 -10.42 -23.81
C LEU A 422 7.63 -9.57 -23.50
N HIS A 423 7.85 -8.28 -23.18
CA HIS A 423 6.79 -7.33 -22.87
C HIS A 423 6.69 -6.26 -23.94
N VAL A 424 5.52 -6.12 -24.56
CA VAL A 424 5.23 -5.20 -25.67
C VAL A 424 3.92 -4.47 -25.41
N ASN A 425 3.61 -4.17 -24.15
CA ASN A 425 2.37 -3.51 -23.76
C ASN A 425 2.27 -2.09 -24.34
N ARG A 426 1.05 -1.64 -24.57
CA ARG A 426 0.74 -0.26 -25.03
C ARG A 426 1.59 0.19 -26.22
N ASN A 427 1.44 -0.59 -27.31
CA ASN A 427 2.01 -0.34 -28.62
C ASN A 427 0.89 -0.31 -29.67
N ASN A 428 1.25 -0.35 -30.97
CA ASN A 428 0.31 -0.39 -32.08
C ASN A 428 0.34 -1.76 -32.81
N MET A 429 0.61 -2.85 -32.07
CA MET A 429 0.70 -4.19 -32.63
C MET A 429 -0.64 -4.68 -33.14
N VAL A 430 -0.67 -5.11 -34.41
CA VAL A 430 -1.88 -5.65 -35.07
C VAL A 430 -2.01 -7.15 -34.88
N LYS A 431 -0.89 -7.86 -34.82
CA LYS A 431 -0.83 -9.32 -34.65
C LYS A 431 0.41 -9.76 -33.89
N ILE A 432 0.31 -10.91 -33.26
CA ILE A 432 1.45 -11.66 -32.71
C ILE A 432 1.99 -12.52 -33.85
N THR A 433 3.30 -12.44 -34.11
CA THR A 433 3.94 -13.21 -35.20
C THR A 433 4.03 -14.68 -34.84
N ASP A 434 3.81 -15.57 -35.83
CA ASP A 434 3.87 -17.01 -35.67
C ASP A 434 5.27 -17.49 -35.21
N SER A 435 6.31 -16.71 -35.54
CA SER A 435 7.70 -17.05 -35.13
C SER A 435 7.91 -17.04 -33.60
N ILE A 436 7.01 -16.43 -32.82
CA ILE A 436 7.03 -16.50 -31.34
C ILE A 436 6.89 -17.95 -30.86
N SER A 437 6.14 -18.77 -31.57
CA SER A 437 5.91 -20.20 -31.25
C SER A 437 7.17 -21.05 -31.16
N HIS A 438 8.30 -20.55 -31.64
CA HIS A 438 9.59 -21.23 -31.60
C HIS A 438 10.52 -20.73 -30.47
N LEU A 439 10.03 -19.85 -29.61
CA LEU A 439 10.73 -19.40 -28.40
C LEU A 439 10.60 -20.44 -27.27
N ASN A 440 11.43 -21.46 -27.27
CA ASN A 440 11.31 -22.62 -26.39
C ASN A 440 11.50 -22.31 -24.89
N ASN A 441 12.09 -21.17 -24.54
CA ASN A 441 12.36 -20.79 -23.15
C ASN A 441 11.47 -19.63 -22.66
N ILE A 442 10.53 -19.16 -23.48
CA ILE A 442 9.65 -18.06 -23.09
C ILE A 442 8.74 -18.46 -21.91
N CYS A 443 8.71 -17.64 -20.87
CA CYS A 443 7.91 -17.85 -19.66
C CYS A 443 6.82 -16.80 -19.49
N SER A 444 7.07 -15.55 -19.92
CA SER A 444 6.12 -14.43 -19.79
C SER A 444 5.97 -13.70 -21.11
N LEU A 445 4.71 -13.54 -21.54
CA LEU A 445 4.32 -12.76 -22.71
C LEU A 445 3.30 -11.70 -22.31
N GLU A 446 3.62 -10.42 -22.57
CA GLU A 446 2.74 -9.32 -22.27
C GLU A 446 2.55 -8.43 -23.52
N PHE A 447 1.30 -8.36 -24.01
CA PHE A 447 0.89 -7.58 -25.18
C PHE A 447 -0.34 -6.73 -24.91
N SER A 448 -0.58 -6.35 -23.67
CA SER A 448 -1.75 -5.55 -23.29
C SER A 448 -1.75 -4.15 -23.92
N GLY A 449 -2.93 -3.59 -24.20
CA GLY A 449 -3.05 -2.23 -24.76
C GLY A 449 -2.55 -2.10 -26.19
N ASN A 450 -2.83 -3.08 -27.04
CA ASN A 450 -2.51 -3.10 -28.45
C ASN A 450 -3.81 -3.15 -29.32
N ILE A 451 -3.68 -3.46 -30.59
CA ILE A 451 -4.82 -3.63 -31.52
C ILE A 451 -4.85 -5.06 -32.10
N ILE A 452 -4.41 -6.03 -31.32
CA ILE A 452 -4.29 -7.45 -31.71
C ILE A 452 -5.68 -8.06 -31.84
N THR A 453 -5.93 -8.74 -32.95
CA THR A 453 -7.20 -9.40 -33.25
C THR A 453 -7.25 -10.88 -32.93
N GLY A 454 -6.09 -11.52 -32.72
CA GLY A 454 -5.98 -12.95 -32.39
C GLY A 454 -4.55 -13.35 -32.05
N VAL A 455 -4.41 -14.54 -31.47
CA VAL A 455 -3.14 -15.18 -31.12
C VAL A 455 -2.95 -16.41 -32.02
N PRO A 456 -1.77 -16.63 -32.61
CA PRO A 456 -1.53 -17.81 -33.44
C PRO A 456 -1.71 -19.10 -32.66
N ILE A 457 -2.29 -20.12 -33.26
CA ILE A 457 -2.56 -21.40 -32.61
C ILE A 457 -1.26 -22.13 -32.24
N GLU A 458 -0.20 -21.84 -32.96
CA GLU A 458 1.13 -22.41 -32.80
C GLU A 458 1.78 -22.01 -31.46
N ILE A 459 1.22 -21.01 -30.72
CA ILE A 459 1.66 -20.62 -29.37
C ILE A 459 1.68 -21.81 -28.41
N LYS A 460 0.84 -22.82 -28.67
CA LYS A 460 0.83 -24.11 -27.94
C LYS A 460 2.19 -24.81 -27.88
N ASN A 461 3.13 -24.47 -28.75
CA ASN A 461 4.46 -25.06 -28.76
C ASN A 461 5.37 -24.51 -27.65
N CYS A 462 5.01 -23.33 -27.09
CA CYS A 462 5.78 -22.66 -26.03
C CYS A 462 5.39 -23.19 -24.63
N GLN A 463 5.68 -24.44 -24.36
CA GLN A 463 5.23 -25.17 -23.16
C GLN A 463 5.76 -24.63 -21.81
N LYS A 464 6.75 -23.71 -21.83
CA LYS A 464 7.27 -23.06 -20.61
C LYS A 464 6.56 -21.77 -20.24
N ILE A 465 5.57 -21.36 -21.00
CA ILE A 465 4.80 -20.15 -20.68
C ILE A 465 3.99 -20.38 -19.40
N ILE A 466 4.22 -19.49 -18.44
CA ILE A 466 3.56 -19.48 -17.13
C ILE A 466 2.60 -18.28 -17.00
N LYS A 467 2.86 -17.17 -17.73
CA LYS A 467 2.09 -15.93 -17.66
C LYS A 467 1.83 -15.34 -19.03
N ILE A 468 0.56 -14.99 -19.32
CA ILE A 468 0.16 -14.25 -20.53
C ILE A 468 -0.78 -13.11 -20.16
N GLU A 469 -0.49 -11.90 -20.68
CA GLU A 469 -1.35 -10.75 -20.62
C GLU A 469 -1.66 -10.20 -22.02
N LEU A 470 -2.95 -10.11 -22.35
CA LEU A 470 -3.48 -9.66 -23.63
C LEU A 470 -4.60 -8.63 -23.43
N ASN A 471 -4.58 -7.90 -22.32
CA ASN A 471 -5.63 -6.96 -21.94
C ASN A 471 -5.76 -5.81 -22.96
N TYR A 472 -6.98 -5.30 -23.10
CA TYR A 472 -7.27 -4.12 -23.92
C TYR A 472 -6.74 -4.25 -25.37
N ASN A 473 -7.17 -5.33 -26.03
CA ASN A 473 -6.91 -5.62 -27.44
C ASN A 473 -8.24 -5.70 -28.23
N LYS A 474 -8.20 -6.27 -29.43
CA LYS A 474 -9.37 -6.47 -30.30
C LYS A 474 -9.65 -7.95 -30.56
N ILE A 475 -9.38 -8.82 -29.59
CA ILE A 475 -9.57 -10.27 -29.69
C ILE A 475 -11.08 -10.59 -29.63
N ILE A 476 -11.60 -11.26 -30.67
CA ILE A 476 -13.01 -11.63 -30.78
C ILE A 476 -13.25 -13.07 -30.33
N TYR A 477 -12.34 -13.99 -30.66
CA TYR A 477 -12.43 -15.39 -30.31
C TYR A 477 -11.38 -15.73 -29.27
N PHE A 478 -11.77 -16.50 -28.25
CA PHE A 478 -10.81 -16.97 -27.25
C PHE A 478 -9.69 -17.77 -27.91
N PRO A 479 -8.41 -17.47 -27.67
CA PRO A 479 -7.29 -18.09 -28.38
C PRO A 479 -7.09 -19.56 -28.00
N LEU A 480 -7.49 -20.50 -28.85
CA LEU A 480 -7.43 -21.96 -28.59
C LEU A 480 -6.03 -22.47 -28.22
N GLY A 481 -4.97 -21.90 -28.84
CA GLY A 481 -3.59 -22.29 -28.55
C GLY A 481 -3.18 -22.13 -27.09
N LEU A 482 -3.81 -21.23 -26.36
CA LEU A 482 -3.53 -20.99 -24.94
C LEU A 482 -4.04 -22.14 -24.05
N CYS A 483 -5.11 -22.80 -24.46
CA CYS A 483 -5.70 -23.92 -23.72
C CYS A 483 -4.79 -25.18 -23.68
N ALA A 484 -3.82 -25.25 -24.58
CA ALA A 484 -2.90 -26.37 -24.71
C ALA A 484 -1.53 -26.11 -24.03
N LEU A 485 -1.41 -25.06 -23.23
CA LEU A 485 -0.19 -24.73 -22.48
C LEU A 485 -0.23 -25.37 -21.10
N ASP A 486 0.53 -26.44 -20.90
CA ASP A 486 0.50 -27.21 -19.64
C ASP A 486 1.04 -26.45 -18.42
N SER A 487 1.91 -25.44 -18.63
CA SER A 487 2.51 -24.65 -17.55
C SER A 487 1.80 -23.34 -17.26
N LEU A 488 0.74 -23.00 -18.00
CA LEU A 488 0.06 -21.72 -17.86
C LEU A 488 -0.74 -21.64 -16.57
N TYR A 489 -0.35 -20.74 -15.65
CA TYR A 489 -1.08 -20.53 -14.41
C TYR A 489 -1.73 -19.15 -14.31
N TYR A 490 -1.28 -18.15 -15.08
CA TYR A 490 -1.84 -16.79 -15.11
C TYR A 490 -2.22 -16.40 -16.53
N LEU A 491 -3.50 -16.08 -16.75
CA LEU A 491 -4.02 -15.60 -18.03
C LEU A 491 -4.93 -14.39 -17.82
N SER A 492 -4.60 -13.26 -18.44
CA SER A 492 -5.40 -12.07 -18.42
C SER A 492 -5.71 -11.58 -19.84
N VAL A 493 -7.01 -11.51 -20.18
CA VAL A 493 -7.53 -11.08 -21.47
C VAL A 493 -8.68 -10.08 -21.32
N ASN A 494 -8.60 -9.20 -20.33
CA ASN A 494 -9.59 -8.16 -20.05
C ASN A 494 -9.72 -7.15 -21.20
N GLY A 495 -10.87 -6.49 -21.31
CA GLY A 495 -11.05 -5.39 -22.27
C GLY A 495 -10.93 -5.82 -23.74
N ASN A 496 -11.46 -6.98 -24.08
CA ASN A 496 -11.50 -7.53 -25.44
C ASN A 496 -12.96 -7.67 -25.96
N TYR A 497 -13.19 -8.40 -27.00
CA TYR A 497 -14.51 -8.62 -27.59
C TYR A 497 -14.95 -10.09 -27.51
N ILE A 498 -14.40 -10.89 -26.59
CA ILE A 498 -14.67 -12.32 -26.45
C ILE A 498 -16.12 -12.51 -26.00
N SER A 499 -16.88 -13.28 -26.78
CA SER A 499 -18.30 -13.58 -26.52
C SER A 499 -18.54 -15.00 -26.00
N GLU A 500 -17.61 -15.91 -26.26
CA GLU A 500 -17.71 -17.34 -25.93
C GLU A 500 -16.39 -17.90 -25.43
N ILE A 501 -16.48 -18.88 -24.55
CA ILE A 501 -15.35 -19.63 -24.01
C ILE A 501 -15.38 -21.04 -24.60
N PRO A 502 -14.31 -21.51 -25.24
CA PRO A 502 -14.26 -22.82 -25.87
C PRO A 502 -14.21 -23.95 -24.84
N VAL A 503 -14.65 -25.15 -25.25
CA VAL A 503 -14.55 -26.37 -24.43
C VAL A 503 -13.10 -26.70 -24.05
N ASP A 504 -12.17 -26.30 -24.90
CA ASP A 504 -10.72 -26.57 -24.75
C ASP A 504 -10.13 -25.93 -23.50
N ILE A 505 -10.73 -24.87 -22.92
CA ILE A 505 -10.26 -24.28 -21.64
C ILE A 505 -10.22 -25.33 -20.52
N SER A 506 -11.03 -26.38 -20.61
CA SER A 506 -11.06 -27.49 -19.65
C SER A 506 -9.75 -28.28 -19.58
N PHE A 507 -8.87 -28.14 -20.56
CA PHE A 507 -7.52 -28.74 -20.55
C PHE A 507 -6.52 -27.93 -19.72
N SER A 508 -6.76 -26.64 -19.49
CA SER A 508 -5.85 -25.72 -18.74
C SER A 508 -5.92 -25.96 -17.22
N LYS A 509 -5.69 -27.18 -16.77
CA LYS A 509 -5.86 -27.59 -15.35
C LYS A 509 -4.87 -26.94 -14.37
N GLN A 510 -3.75 -26.39 -14.87
CA GLN A 510 -2.77 -25.70 -14.04
C GLN A 510 -3.11 -24.22 -13.83
N LEU A 511 -4.15 -23.73 -14.50
CA LEU A 511 -4.55 -22.34 -14.41
C LEU A 511 -5.05 -22.02 -13.00
N LEU A 512 -4.42 -21.02 -12.35
CA LEU A 512 -4.75 -20.56 -11.01
C LEU A 512 -5.42 -19.19 -11.03
N HIS A 513 -5.12 -18.38 -12.05
CA HIS A 513 -5.59 -17.01 -12.18
C HIS A 513 -6.10 -16.75 -13.60
N LEU A 514 -7.38 -16.37 -13.72
CA LEU A 514 -8.03 -16.08 -15.01
C LEU A 514 -8.82 -14.78 -14.92
N GLU A 515 -8.48 -13.84 -15.81
CA GLU A 515 -9.18 -12.56 -15.95
C GLU A 515 -9.78 -12.42 -17.35
N LEU A 516 -11.07 -12.15 -17.39
CA LEU A 516 -11.90 -11.99 -18.59
C LEU A 516 -12.87 -10.80 -18.44
N SER A 517 -12.55 -9.84 -17.57
CA SER A 517 -13.41 -8.67 -17.37
C SER A 517 -13.47 -7.78 -18.61
N GLU A 518 -14.47 -6.92 -18.71
CA GLU A 518 -14.67 -6.02 -19.85
C GLU A 518 -14.73 -6.73 -21.23
N ASN A 519 -15.41 -7.87 -21.30
CA ASN A 519 -15.63 -8.64 -22.53
C ASN A 519 -17.12 -8.65 -22.95
N LYS A 520 -17.53 -9.56 -23.82
CA LYS A 520 -18.90 -9.67 -24.34
C LYS A 520 -19.60 -10.96 -23.92
N LEU A 521 -19.15 -11.62 -22.83
CA LEU A 521 -19.71 -12.89 -22.37
C LEU A 521 -21.17 -12.74 -21.96
N LEU A 522 -22.06 -13.54 -22.56
CA LEU A 522 -23.50 -13.58 -22.27
C LEU A 522 -23.86 -14.60 -21.18
N ILE A 523 -23.05 -15.64 -21.04
CA ILE A 523 -23.25 -16.75 -20.12
C ILE A 523 -21.96 -17.03 -19.34
N PHE A 524 -22.13 -17.54 -18.12
CA PHE A 524 -21.02 -18.17 -17.40
C PHE A 524 -20.80 -19.56 -18.03
N SER A 525 -19.67 -19.76 -18.67
CA SER A 525 -19.38 -21.03 -19.36
C SER A 525 -19.21 -22.18 -18.34
N GLU A 526 -19.91 -23.31 -18.55
CA GLU A 526 -19.73 -24.53 -17.74
C GLU A 526 -18.31 -25.10 -17.83
N HIS A 527 -17.57 -24.77 -18.92
CA HIS A 527 -16.20 -25.21 -19.12
C HIS A 527 -15.22 -24.66 -18.07
N PHE A 528 -15.50 -23.50 -17.46
CA PHE A 528 -14.73 -22.99 -16.32
C PHE A 528 -14.78 -23.94 -15.11
N CYS A 529 -15.92 -24.65 -14.93
CA CYS A 529 -16.11 -25.53 -13.79
C CYS A 529 -15.20 -26.78 -13.81
N SER A 530 -14.48 -27.01 -14.93
CA SER A 530 -13.44 -28.02 -15.04
C SER A 530 -12.08 -27.57 -14.49
N LEU A 531 -11.91 -26.28 -14.22
CA LEU A 531 -10.68 -25.66 -13.68
C LEU A 531 -10.65 -25.79 -12.15
N ILE A 532 -10.51 -27.00 -11.64
CA ILE A 532 -10.60 -27.33 -10.21
C ILE A 532 -9.53 -26.63 -9.34
N ASN A 533 -8.40 -26.24 -9.93
CA ASN A 533 -7.30 -25.56 -9.25
C ASN A 533 -7.41 -24.03 -9.29
N LEU A 534 -8.38 -23.48 -10.04
CA LEU A 534 -8.52 -22.04 -10.22
C LEU A 534 -8.83 -21.36 -8.88
N LYS A 535 -8.01 -20.37 -8.52
CA LYS A 535 -8.14 -19.61 -7.26
C LYS A 535 -8.79 -18.24 -7.45
N TYR A 536 -8.53 -17.62 -8.59
CA TYR A 536 -9.01 -16.28 -8.93
C TYR A 536 -9.72 -16.31 -10.29
N LEU A 537 -10.94 -15.78 -10.35
CA LEU A 537 -11.74 -15.64 -11.57
C LEU A 537 -12.37 -14.25 -11.61
N ASP A 538 -11.97 -13.43 -12.59
CA ASP A 538 -12.61 -12.14 -12.88
C ASP A 538 -13.43 -12.21 -14.17
N LEU A 539 -14.72 -12.02 -14.05
CA LEU A 539 -15.71 -11.93 -15.12
C LEU A 539 -16.49 -10.61 -15.04
N GLY A 540 -15.96 -9.62 -14.37
CA GLY A 540 -16.58 -8.30 -14.22
C GLY A 540 -16.85 -7.63 -15.57
N LYS A 541 -17.78 -6.67 -15.59
CA LYS A 541 -18.13 -5.87 -16.81
C LYS A 541 -18.43 -6.73 -18.05
N ASN A 542 -19.20 -7.79 -17.87
CA ASN A 542 -19.71 -8.66 -18.93
C ASN A 542 -21.25 -8.54 -19.03
N GLN A 543 -21.93 -9.52 -19.59
CA GLN A 543 -23.39 -9.54 -19.73
C GLN A 543 -24.02 -10.79 -19.14
N ILE A 544 -23.35 -11.40 -18.16
CA ILE A 544 -23.75 -12.69 -17.55
C ILE A 544 -25.00 -12.49 -16.69
N LYS A 545 -25.93 -13.44 -16.79
CA LYS A 545 -27.22 -13.40 -16.06
C LYS A 545 -27.36 -14.52 -15.04
N LYS A 546 -26.70 -15.65 -15.23
CA LYS A 546 -26.86 -16.87 -14.42
C LYS A 546 -25.53 -17.60 -14.23
N ILE A 547 -25.40 -18.34 -13.15
CA ILE A 547 -24.31 -19.23 -12.83
C ILE A 547 -24.80 -20.68 -12.97
N PRO A 548 -24.01 -21.61 -13.56
CA PRO A 548 -24.38 -23.02 -13.64
C PRO A 548 -24.17 -23.75 -12.31
N ALA A 549 -24.98 -24.82 -12.06
CA ALA A 549 -24.85 -25.63 -10.85
C ALA A 549 -23.45 -26.31 -10.71
N SER A 550 -22.81 -26.60 -11.84
CA SER A 550 -21.48 -27.20 -11.90
C SER A 550 -20.37 -26.33 -11.29
N ILE A 551 -20.64 -25.06 -10.92
CA ILE A 551 -19.67 -24.19 -10.24
C ILE A 551 -19.15 -24.82 -8.93
N SER A 552 -19.93 -25.71 -8.31
CA SER A 552 -19.53 -26.49 -7.12
C SER A 552 -18.23 -27.29 -7.31
N ASN A 553 -17.85 -27.59 -8.56
CA ASN A 553 -16.60 -28.29 -8.88
C ASN A 553 -15.35 -27.39 -8.71
N MET A 554 -15.51 -26.05 -8.63
CA MET A 554 -14.39 -25.13 -8.49
C MET A 554 -13.97 -25.00 -7.02
N ILE A 555 -13.55 -26.11 -6.43
CA ILE A 555 -13.26 -26.25 -5.00
C ILE A 555 -12.13 -25.35 -4.49
N SER A 556 -11.22 -24.95 -5.38
CA SER A 556 -10.08 -24.10 -5.02
C SER A 556 -10.36 -22.59 -5.17
N LEU A 557 -11.57 -22.18 -5.58
CA LEU A 557 -11.86 -20.79 -5.87
C LEU A 557 -11.93 -19.95 -4.59
N HIS A 558 -11.09 -18.90 -4.52
CA HIS A 558 -11.00 -17.97 -3.38
C HIS A 558 -11.57 -16.60 -3.71
N VAL A 559 -11.37 -16.14 -4.95
CA VAL A 559 -11.79 -14.82 -5.40
C VAL A 559 -12.66 -14.96 -6.65
N LEU A 560 -13.87 -14.39 -6.61
CA LEU A 560 -14.78 -14.35 -7.74
C LEU A 560 -15.32 -12.92 -7.93
N ILE A 561 -14.99 -12.32 -9.06
CA ILE A 561 -15.44 -10.97 -9.44
C ILE A 561 -16.51 -11.10 -10.54
N LEU A 562 -17.70 -10.62 -10.26
CA LEU A 562 -18.87 -10.63 -11.14
C LEU A 562 -19.53 -9.24 -11.20
N CYS A 563 -18.78 -8.19 -10.88
CA CYS A 563 -19.29 -6.81 -10.88
C CYS A 563 -19.73 -6.37 -12.28
N CYS A 564 -20.62 -5.39 -12.38
CA CYS A 564 -21.08 -4.82 -13.66
C CYS A 564 -21.58 -5.88 -14.64
N ASN A 565 -22.41 -6.82 -14.18
CA ASN A 565 -23.07 -7.85 -14.99
C ASN A 565 -24.59 -7.62 -15.02
N LYS A 566 -25.38 -8.63 -15.39
CA LYS A 566 -26.85 -8.55 -15.51
C LYS A 566 -27.58 -9.52 -14.58
N PHE A 567 -27.05 -9.77 -13.37
CA PHE A 567 -27.72 -10.60 -12.39
C PHE A 567 -28.94 -9.87 -11.78
N GLU A 568 -30.12 -10.39 -11.97
CA GLU A 568 -31.38 -9.90 -11.37
C GLU A 568 -31.68 -10.55 -10.03
N THR A 569 -31.23 -11.79 -9.84
CA THR A 569 -31.36 -12.58 -8.63
C THR A 569 -30.00 -13.07 -8.17
N PHE A 570 -29.82 -13.19 -6.85
CA PHE A 570 -28.60 -13.75 -6.29
C PHE A 570 -28.45 -15.23 -6.70
N PRO A 571 -27.35 -15.64 -7.34
CA PRO A 571 -27.11 -17.02 -7.74
C PRO A 571 -26.85 -17.92 -6.53
N ARG A 572 -27.79 -18.82 -6.21
CA ARG A 572 -27.69 -19.74 -5.06
C ARG A 572 -26.52 -20.73 -5.20
N GLU A 573 -26.18 -21.04 -6.42
CA GLU A 573 -25.07 -21.93 -6.80
C GLU A 573 -23.75 -21.48 -6.21
N LEU A 574 -23.55 -20.17 -6.02
CA LEU A 574 -22.34 -19.61 -5.39
C LEU A 574 -22.16 -20.09 -3.94
N CYS A 575 -23.27 -20.42 -3.25
CA CYS A 575 -23.26 -20.86 -1.86
C CYS A 575 -22.62 -22.26 -1.67
N THR A 576 -22.28 -22.96 -2.74
CA THR A 576 -21.55 -24.24 -2.72
C THR A 576 -20.03 -24.06 -2.68
N LEU A 577 -19.51 -22.83 -2.84
CA LEU A 577 -18.09 -22.53 -2.86
C LEU A 577 -17.55 -22.30 -1.43
N GLU A 578 -17.23 -23.38 -0.73
CA GLU A 578 -16.83 -23.34 0.70
C GLU A 578 -15.54 -22.55 0.95
N ASN A 579 -14.61 -22.51 -0.04
CA ASN A 579 -13.33 -21.83 0.07
C ASN A 579 -13.36 -20.39 -0.44
N LEU A 580 -14.52 -19.88 -0.87
CA LEU A 580 -14.63 -18.51 -1.37
C LEU A 580 -14.42 -17.49 -0.24
N ARG A 581 -13.48 -16.55 -0.46
CA ARG A 581 -13.14 -15.49 0.49
C ARG A 581 -13.58 -14.11 0.04
N VAL A 582 -13.54 -13.86 -1.25
CA VAL A 582 -13.89 -12.56 -1.85
C VAL A 582 -14.94 -12.78 -2.93
N LEU A 583 -16.08 -12.07 -2.81
CA LEU A 583 -17.13 -12.06 -3.81
C LEU A 583 -17.53 -10.62 -4.12
N ASP A 584 -17.39 -10.22 -5.37
CA ASP A 584 -17.88 -8.93 -5.87
C ASP A 584 -19.04 -9.13 -6.84
N LEU A 585 -20.23 -8.68 -6.46
CA LEU A 585 -21.46 -8.62 -7.25
C LEU A 585 -21.97 -7.18 -7.38
N SER A 586 -21.11 -6.20 -7.24
CA SER A 586 -21.46 -4.78 -7.37
C SER A 586 -21.96 -4.43 -8.79
N GLU A 587 -22.66 -3.33 -8.92
CA GLU A 587 -23.20 -2.83 -10.21
C GLU A 587 -24.00 -3.92 -10.99
N ASN A 588 -24.83 -4.66 -10.31
CA ASN A 588 -25.79 -5.60 -10.88
C ASN A 588 -27.25 -5.14 -10.65
N GLN A 589 -28.22 -6.02 -10.80
CA GLN A 589 -29.64 -5.70 -10.63
C GLN A 589 -30.28 -6.51 -9.48
N LEU A 590 -29.49 -6.92 -8.49
CA LEU A 590 -29.93 -7.76 -7.37
C LEU A 590 -30.92 -7.02 -6.48
N GLN A 591 -32.09 -7.65 -6.23
CA GLN A 591 -33.13 -7.11 -5.36
C GLN A 591 -33.16 -7.78 -3.98
N LYS A 592 -32.76 -9.04 -3.90
CA LYS A 592 -32.76 -9.87 -2.70
C LYS A 592 -31.56 -10.84 -2.71
N ILE A 593 -31.15 -11.28 -1.55
CA ILE A 593 -30.13 -12.31 -1.35
C ILE A 593 -30.84 -13.58 -0.81
N SER A 594 -30.32 -14.77 -1.17
CA SER A 594 -30.81 -16.03 -0.65
C SER A 594 -30.32 -16.27 0.77
N SER A 595 -31.14 -16.90 1.61
CA SER A 595 -30.75 -17.41 2.94
C SER A 595 -29.56 -18.38 2.88
N ASP A 596 -29.37 -19.06 1.76
CA ASP A 596 -28.27 -20.02 1.55
C ASP A 596 -26.89 -19.36 1.61
N ILE A 597 -26.80 -18.01 1.58
CA ILE A 597 -25.52 -17.27 1.69
C ILE A 597 -24.77 -17.62 2.99
N CYS A 598 -25.48 -18.05 4.05
CA CYS A 598 -24.86 -18.50 5.30
C CYS A 598 -23.93 -19.72 5.14
N ASN A 599 -24.01 -20.44 4.00
CA ASN A 599 -23.13 -21.56 3.70
C ASN A 599 -21.73 -21.10 3.29
N LEU A 600 -21.54 -19.83 2.92
CA LEU A 600 -20.24 -19.24 2.64
C LEU A 600 -19.47 -18.96 3.94
N LYS A 601 -19.08 -20.00 4.68
CA LYS A 601 -18.46 -19.90 6.00
C LYS A 601 -17.07 -19.23 5.98
N GLY A 602 -16.38 -19.29 4.85
CA GLY A 602 -15.03 -18.72 4.67
C GLY A 602 -15.02 -17.29 4.12
N ILE A 603 -16.18 -16.70 3.82
CA ILE A 603 -16.25 -15.40 3.15
C ILE A 603 -15.75 -14.28 4.06
N GLN A 604 -14.83 -13.47 3.54
CA GLN A 604 -14.21 -12.35 4.24
C GLN A 604 -14.63 -11.00 3.67
N LYS A 605 -14.77 -10.91 2.35
CA LYS A 605 -15.07 -9.65 1.65
C LYS A 605 -16.28 -9.82 0.73
N LEU A 606 -17.28 -8.96 0.91
CA LEU A 606 -18.46 -8.89 0.06
C LEU A 606 -18.67 -7.48 -0.47
N ASN A 607 -18.82 -7.36 -1.77
CA ASN A 607 -19.23 -6.12 -2.42
C ASN A 607 -20.57 -6.32 -3.14
N PHE A 608 -21.60 -5.65 -2.65
CA PHE A 608 -22.94 -5.59 -3.24
C PHE A 608 -23.35 -4.17 -3.61
N SER A 609 -22.39 -3.26 -3.72
CA SER A 609 -22.68 -1.85 -4.01
C SER A 609 -23.41 -1.66 -5.34
N SER A 610 -24.18 -0.58 -5.45
CA SER A 610 -24.89 -0.19 -6.69
C SER A 610 -25.77 -1.29 -7.27
N ASN A 611 -26.57 -1.95 -6.42
CA ASN A 611 -27.60 -2.92 -6.80
C ASN A 611 -29.03 -2.34 -6.64
N GLN A 612 -30.07 -3.16 -6.61
CA GLN A 612 -31.47 -2.73 -6.54
C GLN A 612 -32.12 -3.08 -5.17
N PHE A 613 -31.34 -3.17 -4.11
CA PHE A 613 -31.87 -3.46 -2.76
C PHE A 613 -32.73 -2.30 -2.24
N ILE A 614 -33.95 -2.62 -1.82
CA ILE A 614 -34.85 -1.65 -1.16
C ILE A 614 -34.64 -1.67 0.35
N HIS A 615 -34.38 -2.86 0.88
CA HIS A 615 -34.08 -3.11 2.28
C HIS A 615 -32.71 -3.76 2.41
N PHE A 616 -32.06 -3.54 3.55
CA PHE A 616 -30.82 -4.24 3.87
C PHE A 616 -31.08 -5.75 3.91
N PRO A 617 -30.29 -6.56 3.19
CA PRO A 617 -30.46 -8.02 3.21
C PRO A 617 -30.02 -8.58 4.55
N ILE A 618 -30.99 -8.97 5.39
CA ILE A 618 -30.72 -9.40 6.78
C ILE A 618 -29.92 -10.70 6.83
N GLU A 619 -29.97 -11.49 5.78
CA GLU A 619 -29.25 -12.75 5.62
C GLU A 619 -27.74 -12.56 5.73
N LEU A 620 -27.22 -11.37 5.36
CA LEU A 620 -25.80 -11.03 5.50
C LEU A 620 -25.34 -11.03 6.96
N CYS A 621 -26.22 -10.71 7.89
CA CYS A 621 -25.93 -10.68 9.32
C CYS A 621 -25.59 -12.06 9.92
N GLN A 622 -25.77 -13.15 9.16
CA GLN A 622 -25.42 -14.52 9.55
C GLN A 622 -23.95 -14.88 9.23
N LEU A 623 -23.24 -14.03 8.46
CA LEU A 623 -21.87 -14.27 8.03
C LEU A 623 -20.88 -13.82 9.11
N GLN A 624 -20.53 -14.71 10.01
CA GLN A 624 -19.66 -14.42 11.16
C GLN A 624 -18.19 -14.19 10.79
N SER A 625 -17.74 -14.70 9.65
CA SER A 625 -16.36 -14.54 9.16
C SER A 625 -16.14 -13.26 8.35
N LEU A 626 -17.20 -12.49 8.06
CA LEU A 626 -17.12 -11.32 7.18
C LEU A 626 -16.34 -10.18 7.84
N GLU A 627 -15.30 -9.73 7.15
CA GLU A 627 -14.43 -8.63 7.57
C GLU A 627 -14.77 -7.32 6.85
N GLN A 628 -15.18 -7.39 5.57
CA GLN A 628 -15.47 -6.21 4.76
C GLN A 628 -16.80 -6.35 4.05
N LEU A 629 -17.68 -5.36 4.26
CA LEU A 629 -18.98 -5.27 3.59
C LEU A 629 -19.13 -3.91 2.91
N ASN A 630 -19.31 -3.92 1.59
CA ASN A 630 -19.73 -2.74 0.84
C ASN A 630 -21.15 -2.94 0.30
N ILE A 631 -22.09 -2.09 0.74
CA ILE A 631 -23.47 -2.02 0.27
C ILE A 631 -23.89 -0.59 -0.06
N SER A 632 -22.92 0.23 -0.50
CA SER A 632 -23.16 1.60 -0.95
C SER A 632 -23.97 1.63 -2.25
N GLN A 633 -24.78 2.68 -2.46
CA GLN A 633 -25.72 2.72 -3.56
C GLN A 633 -25.57 3.99 -4.43
N ILE A 634 -24.46 4.09 -5.17
CA ILE A 634 -24.23 5.24 -6.06
C ILE A 634 -25.29 5.25 -7.18
N LYS A 635 -25.48 4.15 -7.87
CA LYS A 635 -26.42 4.00 -9.01
C LYS A 635 -27.73 3.26 -8.66
N GLY A 636 -27.76 2.48 -7.57
CA GLY A 636 -28.88 1.63 -7.18
C GLY A 636 -30.03 2.33 -6.44
N ARG A 637 -31.00 1.55 -5.98
CA ARG A 637 -32.03 2.02 -5.04
C ARG A 637 -31.41 2.28 -3.68
N LYS A 638 -31.95 3.29 -2.96
CA LYS A 638 -31.38 3.75 -1.70
C LYS A 638 -31.94 2.97 -0.51
N LEU A 639 -31.07 2.41 0.32
CA LEU A 639 -31.42 1.82 1.60
C LEU A 639 -31.85 2.92 2.58
N THR A 640 -32.92 2.68 3.34
CA THR A 640 -33.46 3.67 4.28
C THR A 640 -33.14 3.37 5.75
N ARG A 641 -32.84 2.11 6.07
CA ARG A 641 -32.54 1.64 7.44
C ARG A 641 -31.54 0.50 7.43
N LEU A 642 -30.79 0.41 8.53
CA LEU A 642 -29.94 -0.73 8.87
C LEU A 642 -30.64 -1.59 9.92
N PRO A 643 -30.53 -2.92 9.87
CA PRO A 643 -31.10 -3.82 10.88
C PRO A 643 -30.26 -3.81 12.17
N GLY A 644 -30.90 -4.11 13.30
CA GLY A 644 -30.19 -4.29 14.57
C GLY A 644 -29.23 -5.49 14.55
N GLU A 645 -29.61 -6.52 13.83
CA GLU A 645 -28.85 -7.77 13.64
C GLU A 645 -27.47 -7.58 13.00
N LEU A 646 -27.18 -6.38 12.46
CA LEU A 646 -25.85 -6.02 11.97
C LEU A 646 -24.76 -6.26 13.03
N SER A 647 -25.07 -6.09 14.31
CA SER A 647 -24.15 -6.36 15.42
C SER A 647 -23.67 -7.82 15.54
N ASN A 648 -24.35 -8.77 14.88
CA ASN A 648 -23.93 -10.18 14.86
C ASN A 648 -22.64 -10.41 14.05
N MET A 649 -22.26 -9.43 13.20
CA MET A 649 -21.08 -9.52 12.33
C MET A 649 -19.81 -9.10 13.09
N THR A 650 -19.45 -9.82 14.13
CA THR A 650 -18.42 -9.43 15.11
C THR A 650 -17.00 -9.32 14.54
N GLN A 651 -16.72 -9.95 13.39
CA GLN A 651 -15.41 -9.85 12.71
C GLN A 651 -15.33 -8.70 11.73
N LEU A 652 -16.39 -7.89 11.57
CA LEU A 652 -16.44 -6.82 10.60
C LEU A 652 -15.43 -5.72 10.95
N LYS A 653 -14.52 -5.43 10.01
CA LYS A 653 -13.47 -4.40 10.08
C LYS A 653 -13.83 -3.16 9.25
N GLU A 654 -14.49 -3.36 8.12
CA GLU A 654 -14.86 -2.28 7.21
C GLU A 654 -16.33 -2.39 6.81
N LEU A 655 -17.05 -1.27 6.94
CA LEU A 655 -18.44 -1.14 6.55
C LEU A 655 -18.63 0.10 5.69
N ASP A 656 -19.01 -0.10 4.42
CA ASP A 656 -19.42 0.98 3.52
C ASP A 656 -20.91 0.93 3.23
N ILE A 657 -21.63 1.89 3.78
CA ILE A 657 -23.06 2.15 3.60
C ILE A 657 -23.32 3.51 2.96
N SER A 658 -22.33 4.07 2.31
CA SER A 658 -22.41 5.41 1.71
C SER A 658 -23.43 5.51 0.57
N ASN A 659 -23.77 6.75 0.18
CA ASN A 659 -24.69 7.04 -0.92
C ASN A 659 -26.06 6.34 -0.81
N ASN A 660 -26.58 6.21 0.40
CA ASN A 660 -27.90 5.66 0.69
C ASN A 660 -28.88 6.76 1.17
N ALA A 661 -30.00 6.38 1.77
CA ALA A 661 -30.98 7.27 2.40
C ALA A 661 -31.19 6.89 3.87
N ILE A 662 -30.13 6.39 4.52
CA ILE A 662 -30.14 5.93 5.90
C ILE A 662 -30.32 7.14 6.83
N ARG A 663 -31.28 7.05 7.75
CA ARG A 663 -31.62 8.13 8.67
C ARG A 663 -30.97 8.00 10.04
N GLU A 664 -30.67 6.77 10.45
CA GLU A 664 -30.09 6.47 11.76
C GLU A 664 -29.12 5.28 11.69
N ILE A 665 -28.07 5.33 12.50
CA ILE A 665 -27.16 4.23 12.75
C ILE A 665 -27.76 3.41 13.91
N PRO A 666 -27.80 2.05 13.82
CA PRO A 666 -28.34 1.19 14.89
C PRO A 666 -27.69 1.45 16.24
N ARG A 667 -28.50 1.42 17.31
CA ARG A 667 -28.00 1.69 18.67
C ARG A 667 -26.98 0.68 19.18
N ASN A 668 -26.94 -0.51 18.63
CA ASN A 668 -26.02 -1.59 18.97
C ASN A 668 -24.79 -1.69 18.06
N ILE A 669 -24.51 -0.67 17.24
CA ILE A 669 -23.32 -0.61 16.38
C ILE A 669 -22.02 -0.80 17.16
N GLY A 670 -21.99 -0.40 18.44
CA GLY A 670 -20.84 -0.55 19.32
C GLY A 670 -20.45 -2.00 19.67
N GLU A 671 -21.27 -2.98 19.29
CA GLU A 671 -20.94 -4.41 19.42
C GLU A 671 -19.96 -4.88 18.35
N LEU A 672 -19.80 -4.12 17.25
CA LEU A 672 -18.80 -4.36 16.19
C LEU A 672 -17.41 -3.93 16.65
N ARG A 673 -16.86 -4.57 17.67
CA ARG A 673 -15.60 -4.13 18.34
C ARG A 673 -14.38 -4.10 17.43
N ASN A 674 -14.36 -4.92 16.37
CA ASN A 674 -13.28 -5.00 15.40
C ASN A 674 -13.38 -3.98 14.26
N LEU A 675 -14.40 -3.07 14.29
CA LEU A 675 -14.62 -2.11 13.22
C LEU A 675 -13.52 -1.04 13.20
N VAL A 676 -12.78 -0.99 12.09
CA VAL A 676 -11.67 -0.08 11.82
C VAL A 676 -12.12 1.08 10.93
N SER A 677 -13.02 0.82 9.97
CA SER A 677 -13.46 1.82 9.00
C SER A 677 -14.97 1.83 8.85
N LEU A 678 -15.59 3.01 8.96
CA LEU A 678 -17.01 3.26 8.71
C LEU A 678 -17.18 4.37 7.68
N HIS A 679 -17.66 4.02 6.49
CA HIS A 679 -18.05 4.94 5.43
C HIS A 679 -19.58 5.04 5.34
N ALA A 680 -20.12 6.17 5.78
CA ALA A 680 -21.57 6.44 5.77
C ALA A 680 -21.89 7.80 5.18
N TYR A 681 -21.02 8.30 4.28
CA TYR A 681 -21.20 9.60 3.62
C TYR A 681 -22.39 9.61 2.66
N ASN A 682 -22.92 10.80 2.35
CA ASN A 682 -24.08 10.98 1.48
C ASN A 682 -25.29 10.14 1.92
N ASN A 683 -25.75 10.33 3.16
CA ASN A 683 -26.93 9.72 3.73
C ASN A 683 -27.86 10.79 4.33
N GLN A 684 -28.81 10.42 5.18
CA GLN A 684 -29.73 11.31 5.91
C GLN A 684 -29.55 11.19 7.43
N ILE A 685 -28.38 10.80 7.89
CA ILE A 685 -28.10 10.55 9.32
C ILE A 685 -28.15 11.88 10.07
N SER A 686 -28.98 11.94 11.11
CA SER A 686 -29.20 13.16 11.89
C SER A 686 -28.49 13.19 13.24
N TYR A 687 -28.05 12.05 13.76
CA TYR A 687 -27.30 11.95 15.02
C TYR A 687 -26.37 10.73 15.04
N ILE A 688 -25.35 10.80 15.88
CA ILE A 688 -24.37 9.71 16.14
C ILE A 688 -24.80 9.01 17.43
N PRO A 689 -25.09 7.68 17.40
CA PRO A 689 -25.50 6.96 18.60
C PRO A 689 -24.32 6.84 19.59
N PRO A 690 -24.55 6.93 20.91
CA PRO A 690 -23.49 6.84 21.92
C PRO A 690 -22.65 5.55 21.84
N SER A 691 -23.26 4.45 21.42
CA SER A 691 -22.57 3.16 21.25
C SER A 691 -21.47 3.18 20.20
N LEU A 692 -21.59 4.02 19.15
CA LEU A 692 -20.53 4.19 18.16
C LEU A 692 -19.24 4.71 18.80
N LEU A 693 -19.37 5.52 19.85
CA LEU A 693 -18.22 6.11 20.56
C LEU A 693 -17.47 5.11 21.47
N SER A 694 -17.94 3.88 21.56
CA SER A 694 -17.26 2.79 22.26
C SER A 694 -16.37 1.90 21.34
N LEU A 695 -16.30 2.22 20.05
CA LEU A 695 -15.48 1.52 19.07
C LEU A 695 -14.03 1.99 19.17
N ASN A 696 -13.25 1.34 20.03
CA ASN A 696 -11.87 1.76 20.35
C ASN A 696 -10.89 1.58 19.17
N ASP A 697 -11.16 0.65 18.26
CA ASP A 697 -10.28 0.35 17.12
C ASP A 697 -10.63 1.14 15.85
N LEU A 698 -11.67 2.01 15.90
CA LEU A 698 -12.11 2.80 14.75
C LEU A 698 -11.06 3.84 14.36
N GLN A 699 -10.50 3.72 13.14
CA GLN A 699 -9.46 4.60 12.61
C GLN A 699 -9.98 5.56 11.53
N HIS A 700 -11.00 5.15 10.78
CA HIS A 700 -11.55 5.94 9.67
C HIS A 700 -13.05 6.12 9.85
N LEU A 701 -13.51 7.37 9.98
CA LEU A 701 -14.91 7.71 10.10
C LEU A 701 -15.29 8.79 9.09
N ASN A 702 -16.10 8.43 8.10
CA ASN A 702 -16.61 9.38 7.12
C ASN A 702 -18.14 9.47 7.20
N LEU A 703 -18.64 10.61 7.71
CA LEU A 703 -20.05 10.97 7.83
C LEU A 703 -20.39 12.25 7.03
N SER A 704 -19.56 12.59 6.02
CA SER A 704 -19.83 13.77 5.18
C SER A 704 -21.14 13.64 4.39
N GLY A 705 -21.73 14.78 4.01
CA GLY A 705 -22.99 14.81 3.24
C GLY A 705 -24.17 14.16 3.97
N ASN A 706 -24.34 14.44 5.27
CA ASN A 706 -25.43 13.96 6.09
C ASN A 706 -26.24 15.12 6.70
N ASN A 707 -27.14 14.84 7.62
CA ASN A 707 -28.01 15.81 8.29
C ASN A 707 -27.63 16.04 9.76
N LEU A 708 -26.35 15.87 10.11
CA LEU A 708 -25.86 16.06 11.46
C LEU A 708 -25.92 17.54 11.84
N THR A 709 -26.63 17.87 12.93
CA THR A 709 -26.70 19.23 13.49
C THR A 709 -25.77 19.45 14.66
N ALA A 710 -25.42 18.35 15.36
CA ALA A 710 -24.50 18.39 16.49
C ALA A 710 -23.67 17.10 16.56
N LEU A 711 -22.45 17.24 17.06
CA LEU A 711 -21.59 16.10 17.42
C LEU A 711 -21.61 15.90 18.94
N PRO A 712 -21.58 14.64 19.42
CA PRO A 712 -21.49 14.35 20.85
C PRO A 712 -20.11 14.74 21.39
N SER A 713 -20.06 15.27 22.59
CA SER A 713 -18.80 15.65 23.25
C SER A 713 -17.91 14.42 23.52
N ALA A 714 -18.52 13.28 23.81
CA ALA A 714 -17.82 12.01 24.02
C ALA A 714 -17.10 11.47 22.77
N ILE A 715 -17.08 12.22 21.65
CA ILE A 715 -16.30 11.86 20.45
C ILE A 715 -14.81 11.72 20.75
N TYR A 716 -14.30 12.29 21.84
CA TYR A 716 -12.90 12.10 22.28
C TYR A 716 -12.56 10.67 22.68
N ASN A 717 -13.57 9.82 22.94
CA ASN A 717 -13.35 8.39 23.24
C ASN A 717 -12.80 7.61 22.06
N LEU A 718 -12.97 8.13 20.84
CA LEU A 718 -12.46 7.52 19.62
C LEU A 718 -10.98 7.90 19.40
N PHE A 719 -10.12 7.54 20.33
CA PHE A 719 -8.71 7.97 20.34
C PHE A 719 -7.86 7.32 19.24
N SER A 720 -8.33 6.22 18.63
CA SER A 720 -7.65 5.55 17.50
C SER A 720 -7.90 6.19 16.14
N LEU A 721 -8.81 7.20 16.06
CA LEU A 721 -9.16 7.84 14.80
C LEU A 721 -7.96 8.56 14.17
N LYS A 722 -7.64 8.17 12.94
CA LYS A 722 -6.64 8.78 12.06
C LYS A 722 -7.29 9.75 11.07
N GLU A 723 -8.43 9.36 10.52
CA GLU A 723 -9.16 10.13 9.52
C GLU A 723 -10.61 10.33 9.94
N ILE A 724 -11.04 11.58 9.90
CA ILE A 724 -12.41 11.97 10.26
C ILE A 724 -12.94 12.95 9.20
N ASN A 725 -14.17 12.75 8.75
CA ASN A 725 -14.81 13.66 7.80
C ASN A 725 -16.28 13.88 8.15
N PHE A 726 -16.63 15.15 8.40
CA PHE A 726 -18.00 15.64 8.66
C PHE A 726 -18.42 16.73 7.66
N ASP A 727 -17.68 16.92 6.57
CA ASP A 727 -17.99 17.96 5.56
C ASP A 727 -19.44 17.83 5.07
N ASP A 728 -20.01 18.91 4.56
CA ASP A 728 -21.37 18.95 4.01
C ASP A 728 -22.48 18.47 4.98
N ASN A 729 -22.34 18.77 6.28
CA ASN A 729 -23.38 18.60 7.29
C ASN A 729 -23.86 19.97 7.80
N PRO A 730 -25.14 20.13 8.19
CA PRO A 730 -25.66 21.38 8.79
C PRO A 730 -25.23 21.54 10.26
N LEU A 731 -23.94 21.37 10.56
CA LEU A 731 -23.42 21.39 11.91
C LEU A 731 -23.52 22.78 12.56
N LEU A 732 -24.17 22.84 13.70
CA LEU A 732 -24.27 24.00 14.58
C LEU A 732 -23.35 23.87 15.81
N ARG A 733 -23.08 22.64 16.23
CA ARG A 733 -22.25 22.29 17.40
C ARG A 733 -21.37 21.07 17.17
N PRO A 734 -20.07 21.24 16.90
CA PRO A 734 -19.37 22.52 16.72
C PRO A 734 -19.72 23.15 15.37
N PRO A 735 -19.44 24.44 15.17
CA PRO A 735 -19.53 25.06 13.84
C PRO A 735 -18.60 24.35 12.86
N MET A 736 -19.00 24.33 11.58
CA MET A 736 -18.28 23.59 10.53
C MET A 736 -16.82 24.04 10.36
N GLU A 737 -16.53 25.32 10.67
CA GLU A 737 -15.18 25.88 10.63
C GLU A 737 -14.20 25.12 11.54
N ILE A 738 -14.69 24.61 12.67
CA ILE A 738 -13.88 23.81 13.61
C ILE A 738 -13.60 22.41 13.06
N CYS A 739 -14.54 21.86 12.26
CA CYS A 739 -14.42 20.52 11.69
C CYS A 739 -13.55 20.48 10.44
N LYS A 740 -13.42 21.59 9.69
CA LYS A 740 -12.61 21.68 8.45
C LYS A 740 -11.15 21.25 8.61
N GLY A 741 -10.57 21.43 9.79
CA GLY A 741 -9.22 21.01 10.11
C GLY A 741 -9.04 19.48 10.25
N LYS A 742 -10.14 18.71 10.28
CA LYS A 742 -10.16 17.24 10.43
C LYS A 742 -9.33 16.70 11.60
N GLN A 743 -9.18 17.53 12.65
CA GLN A 743 -8.42 17.17 13.84
C GLN A 743 -9.36 16.84 15.00
N LEU A 744 -9.41 15.57 15.40
CA LEU A 744 -10.26 15.08 16.49
C LEU A 744 -10.05 15.90 17.79
N TYR A 745 -8.81 16.17 18.16
CA TYR A 745 -8.47 16.92 19.36
C TYR A 745 -9.11 18.33 19.38
N THR A 746 -9.05 19.04 18.26
CA THR A 746 -9.61 20.39 18.14
C THR A 746 -11.14 20.38 18.29
N ILE A 747 -11.81 19.40 17.64
CA ILE A 747 -13.26 19.20 17.71
C ILE A 747 -13.68 18.86 19.15
N ALA A 748 -13.04 17.86 19.75
CA ALA A 748 -13.32 17.39 21.10
C ALA A 748 -13.14 18.50 22.16
N ARG A 749 -12.03 19.24 22.08
CA ARG A 749 -11.76 20.38 23.00
C ARG A 749 -12.79 21.47 22.88
N TYR A 750 -13.26 21.80 21.67
CA TYR A 750 -14.34 22.75 21.47
C TYR A 750 -15.63 22.28 22.16
N LEU A 751 -16.02 21.01 21.95
CA LEU A 751 -17.25 20.43 22.51
C LEU A 751 -17.22 20.40 24.05
N GLN A 752 -16.10 19.96 24.64
CA GLN A 752 -15.93 19.97 26.10
C GLN A 752 -16.12 21.36 26.69
N LYS A 753 -15.47 22.38 26.10
CA LYS A 753 -15.65 23.78 26.55
C LYS A 753 -17.08 24.29 26.35
N ALA A 754 -17.79 23.79 25.33
CA ALA A 754 -19.20 24.11 25.10
C ALA A 754 -20.09 23.47 26.16
N ASP A 755 -19.85 22.21 26.55
CA ASP A 755 -20.56 21.51 27.60
C ASP A 755 -20.33 22.15 28.95
N GLU A 756 -19.10 22.52 29.32
CA GLU A 756 -18.80 23.26 30.54
C GLU A 756 -19.53 24.62 30.65
N ARG A 757 -19.69 25.32 29.50
CA ARG A 757 -20.47 26.57 29.46
C ARG A 757 -21.95 26.31 29.64
N ASP A 758 -22.52 25.32 28.97
CA ASP A 758 -23.93 24.97 29.09
C ASP A 758 -24.26 24.47 30.50
N GLU A 759 -23.36 23.76 31.16
CA GLU A 759 -23.45 23.34 32.54
C GLU A 759 -23.53 24.54 33.49
N LYS A 760 -22.61 25.51 33.33
CA LYS A 760 -22.60 26.75 34.12
C LYS A 760 -23.86 27.60 33.89
N ILE A 761 -24.39 27.58 32.64
CA ILE A 761 -25.66 28.30 32.35
C ILE A 761 -26.84 27.58 33.01
N LEU A 762 -26.90 26.24 32.93
CA LEU A 762 -27.95 25.45 33.57
C LEU A 762 -27.98 25.68 35.11
N GLU A 763 -26.80 25.69 35.76
CA GLU A 763 -26.70 26.00 37.19
C GLU A 763 -27.21 27.44 37.56
N LYS A 764 -26.92 28.42 36.69
CA LYS A 764 -27.44 29.78 36.86
C LYS A 764 -28.97 29.80 36.70
N ILE A 765 -29.50 29.05 35.73
CA ILE A 765 -30.95 28.91 35.53
C ILE A 765 -31.59 28.24 36.76
N PHE A 766 -30.99 27.20 37.33
CA PHE A 766 -31.45 26.55 38.54
C PHE A 766 -31.56 27.54 39.70
N LYS A 767 -30.58 28.44 39.89
CA LYS A 767 -30.60 29.50 40.91
C LYS A 767 -31.71 30.52 40.67
N ILE A 768 -31.94 30.92 39.40
CA ILE A 768 -33.04 31.85 39.06
C ILE A 768 -34.40 31.21 39.42
N VAL A 769 -34.60 29.95 38.96
CA VAL A 769 -35.84 29.21 39.24
C VAL A 769 -36.04 29.04 40.73
N ALA A 770 -35.00 28.67 41.48
CA ALA A 770 -35.08 28.44 42.92
C ALA A 770 -35.43 29.68 43.71
N ASN A 771 -34.98 30.86 43.25
CA ASN A 771 -35.23 32.14 43.96
C ASN A 771 -36.59 32.77 43.64
N ASP A 772 -37.12 32.54 42.44
CA ASP A 772 -38.26 33.31 41.94
C ASP A 772 -39.56 32.47 41.82
N ILE A 773 -39.51 31.14 42.02
CA ILE A 773 -40.70 30.27 41.91
C ILE A 773 -41.54 30.29 43.16
N THR A 774 -42.90 30.29 43.01
CA THR A 774 -43.85 30.16 44.09
C THR A 774 -44.09 28.71 44.49
N GLU A 775 -44.55 28.43 45.70
CA GLU A 775 -44.82 27.07 46.21
C GLU A 775 -45.77 26.28 45.28
N THR A 776 -46.85 26.92 44.83
CA THR A 776 -47.83 26.31 43.92
C THR A 776 -47.24 25.98 42.53
N SER A 777 -46.44 26.90 41.97
CA SER A 777 -45.77 26.69 40.70
C SER A 777 -44.67 25.60 40.79
N PHE A 778 -44.06 25.45 41.97
CA PHE A 778 -43.06 24.38 42.19
C PHE A 778 -43.70 22.99 42.22
N GLU A 779 -44.85 22.84 42.84
CA GLU A 779 -45.58 21.54 42.83
C GLU A 779 -45.96 21.13 41.39
N PHE A 780 -46.44 22.08 40.58
CA PHE A 780 -46.72 21.82 39.17
C PHE A 780 -45.44 21.51 38.35
N LEU A 781 -44.33 22.20 38.64
CA LEU A 781 -43.04 21.94 38.00
C LEU A 781 -42.56 20.50 38.28
N CYS A 782 -42.66 20.05 39.53
CA CYS A 782 -42.32 18.70 39.93
C CYS A 782 -43.13 17.64 39.16
N GLN A 783 -44.42 17.86 38.97
CA GLN A 783 -45.28 16.99 38.15
C GLN A 783 -44.84 16.96 36.68
N LYS A 784 -44.50 18.12 36.09
CA LYS A 784 -44.07 18.22 34.68
C LYS A 784 -42.70 17.61 34.42
N LEU A 785 -41.82 17.63 35.42
CA LEU A 785 -40.51 17.00 35.37
C LEU A 785 -40.49 15.55 35.85
N ASN A 786 -41.67 14.95 36.15
CA ASN A 786 -41.82 13.56 36.66
C ASN A 786 -41.05 13.30 37.98
N LEU A 787 -40.91 14.31 38.83
CA LEU A 787 -40.26 14.19 40.15
C LEU A 787 -41.21 13.74 41.24
N ALA A 788 -42.48 13.59 40.94
CA ALA A 788 -43.54 13.30 41.91
C ALA A 788 -43.53 11.89 42.56
N ASN A 789 -42.74 10.93 41.98
CA ASN A 789 -42.68 9.53 42.46
C ASN A 789 -41.55 9.28 43.50
N SER A 790 -40.83 10.32 43.93
CA SER A 790 -39.76 10.22 44.95
C SER A 790 -40.09 10.90 46.25
N GLU A 791 -41.37 10.74 46.72
CA GLU A 791 -41.82 11.38 47.96
C GLU A 791 -41.03 10.98 49.22
N THR A 792 -40.22 9.97 49.19
CA THR A 792 -39.40 9.48 50.31
C THR A 792 -38.12 10.25 50.57
N ASP A 793 -37.60 11.02 49.57
CA ASP A 793 -36.30 11.66 49.64
C ASP A 793 -36.37 13.21 49.68
N MET A 794 -37.57 13.81 49.61
CA MET A 794 -37.72 15.27 49.71
C MET A 794 -37.72 15.72 51.19
N PRO A 795 -36.91 16.74 51.54
CA PRO A 795 -36.91 17.27 52.92
C PRO A 795 -38.30 17.82 53.31
N LYS A 796 -38.82 17.38 54.46
CA LYS A 796 -40.11 17.77 54.97
C LYS A 796 -40.25 19.28 55.06
N LYS A 797 -41.41 19.87 54.73
CA LYS A 797 -41.77 21.32 54.66
C LYS A 797 -41.36 22.20 55.87
N SER A 798 -40.95 21.62 56.97
CA SER A 798 -40.76 22.34 58.22
C SER A 798 -39.34 22.80 58.57
N THR A 799 -38.31 22.42 57.75
CA THR A 799 -36.93 22.66 58.18
C THR A 799 -36.03 23.36 57.13
N VAL A 800 -36.47 23.51 55.84
CA VAL A 800 -35.64 23.99 54.73
C VAL A 800 -36.40 25.06 53.93
N SER A 801 -35.72 26.13 53.47
CA SER A 801 -36.32 27.21 52.67
C SER A 801 -36.85 26.68 51.32
N LEU A 802 -37.88 27.35 50.74
CA LEU A 802 -38.43 26.99 49.42
C LEU A 802 -37.31 26.97 48.34
N SER A 803 -36.48 28.01 48.32
CA SER A 803 -35.37 28.11 47.35
C SER A 803 -34.43 26.91 47.41
N GLU A 804 -34.12 26.44 48.61
CA GLU A 804 -33.22 25.30 48.82
C GLU A 804 -33.86 23.96 48.42
N ARG A 805 -35.16 23.74 48.70
CA ARG A 805 -35.95 22.59 48.26
C ARG A 805 -36.04 22.53 46.73
N VAL A 806 -36.30 23.65 46.05
CA VAL A 806 -36.37 23.76 44.60
C VAL A 806 -35.01 23.45 43.98
N HIS A 807 -33.95 24.00 44.55
CA HIS A 807 -32.59 23.74 44.04
C HIS A 807 -32.22 22.26 44.17
N GLN A 808 -32.48 21.63 45.32
CA GLN A 808 -32.24 20.20 45.52
C GLN A 808 -33.04 19.33 44.55
N ALA A 809 -34.34 19.66 44.34
CA ALA A 809 -35.18 18.92 43.37
C ALA A 809 -34.64 19.01 41.93
N LEU A 810 -34.20 20.19 41.48
CA LEU A 810 -33.60 20.38 40.15
C LEU A 810 -32.26 19.64 40.00
N VAL A 811 -31.43 19.62 41.06
CA VAL A 811 -30.20 18.83 41.07
C VAL A 811 -30.49 17.32 41.02
N MET A 812 -31.47 16.85 41.76
CA MET A 812 -31.92 15.43 41.68
C MET A 812 -32.44 15.07 40.27
N TRP A 813 -33.28 15.95 39.69
CA TRP A 813 -33.77 15.80 38.32
C TRP A 813 -32.61 15.71 37.31
N LYS A 814 -31.64 16.60 37.44
CA LYS A 814 -30.40 16.57 36.62
C LYS A 814 -29.68 15.24 36.78
N THR A 815 -29.50 14.75 38.01
CA THR A 815 -28.80 13.49 38.28
C THR A 815 -29.54 12.26 37.70
N GLN A 816 -30.86 12.23 37.80
CA GLN A 816 -31.68 11.18 37.17
C GLN A 816 -31.64 11.24 35.65
N SER A 817 -31.66 12.45 35.08
CA SER A 817 -31.59 12.69 33.61
C SER A 817 -30.22 12.41 33.02
N ASN A 818 -29.14 12.59 33.77
CA ASN A 818 -27.78 12.22 33.37
C ASN A 818 -27.64 10.71 33.18
N LYS A 819 -28.38 9.90 33.96
CA LYS A 819 -28.47 8.43 33.72
C LYS A 819 -29.10 8.07 32.35
N LEU A 820 -29.84 9.00 31.75
CA LEU A 820 -30.46 8.91 30.44
C LEU A 820 -29.61 9.55 29.34
N SER A 821 -28.37 9.93 29.63
CA SER A 821 -27.43 10.59 28.72
C SER A 821 -27.92 11.92 28.09
N LEU A 822 -28.73 12.67 28.80
CA LEU A 822 -29.19 13.98 28.36
C LEU A 822 -28.11 15.05 28.63
N THR A 823 -27.84 15.91 27.63
CA THR A 823 -26.87 17.03 27.77
C THR A 823 -27.47 18.19 28.59
N ALA A 824 -26.60 19.02 29.19
CA ALA A 824 -27.04 20.21 29.92
C ALA A 824 -27.88 21.17 29.06
N ALA A 825 -27.58 21.25 27.74
CA ALA A 825 -28.40 22.01 26.79
C ALA A 825 -29.81 21.43 26.63
N ALA A 826 -29.94 20.08 26.50
CA ALA A 826 -31.24 19.42 26.39
C ALA A 826 -32.06 19.56 27.67
N LEU A 827 -31.39 19.46 28.83
CA LEU A 827 -32.04 19.68 30.14
C LEU A 827 -32.54 21.14 30.30
N ARG A 828 -31.74 22.09 29.86
CA ARG A 828 -32.15 23.49 29.82
C ARG A 828 -33.42 23.67 29.00
N ASP A 829 -33.47 23.16 27.79
CA ASP A 829 -34.59 23.32 26.89
C ASP A 829 -35.86 22.59 27.43
N GLN A 830 -35.68 21.44 28.10
CA GLN A 830 -36.77 20.73 28.77
C GLN A 830 -37.30 21.49 29.97
N LEU A 831 -36.45 22.07 30.80
CA LEU A 831 -36.83 22.93 31.92
C LEU A 831 -37.57 24.18 31.43
N ILE A 832 -37.09 24.85 30.39
CA ILE A 832 -37.74 25.99 29.76
C ILE A 832 -39.18 25.61 29.30
N ARG A 833 -39.35 24.49 28.63
CA ARG A 833 -40.69 24.01 28.21
C ARG A 833 -41.60 23.79 29.43
N ALA A 834 -41.09 23.13 30.48
CA ALA A 834 -41.87 22.91 31.70
C ALA A 834 -42.29 24.22 32.38
N LEU A 835 -41.40 25.20 32.48
CA LEU A 835 -41.66 26.55 33.01
C LEU A 835 -42.71 27.30 32.17
N THR A 836 -42.65 27.19 30.85
CA THR A 836 -43.70 27.75 29.94
C THR A 836 -45.05 27.10 30.17
N MET A 837 -45.11 25.77 30.36
CA MET A 837 -46.34 25.03 30.60
C MET A 837 -47.03 25.39 31.93
N ILE A 838 -46.26 25.79 32.94
CA ILE A 838 -46.80 26.21 34.23
C ILE A 838 -47.07 27.74 34.33
N GLY A 839 -46.84 28.46 33.23
CA GLY A 839 -47.11 29.93 33.16
C GLY A 839 -46.13 30.81 33.91
N ALA A 840 -44.92 30.32 34.21
CA ALA A 840 -43.91 31.09 34.96
C ALA A 840 -43.17 32.12 34.07
N TYR A 841 -43.92 33.09 33.50
CA TYR A 841 -43.41 34.04 32.51
C TYR A 841 -42.32 34.98 33.04
N GLU A 842 -42.39 35.46 34.30
CA GLU A 842 -41.37 36.31 34.90
C GLU A 842 -40.00 35.58 34.99
N ILE A 843 -40.02 34.30 35.35
CA ILE A 843 -38.80 33.46 35.38
C ILE A 843 -38.28 33.30 33.99
N MET A 844 -39.15 33.10 32.99
CA MET A 844 -38.78 32.95 31.57
C MET A 844 -38.12 34.22 31.02
N ASP A 845 -38.61 35.44 31.40
CA ASP A 845 -38.01 36.70 30.98
C ASP A 845 -36.59 36.84 31.53
N LYS A 846 -36.37 36.49 32.83
CA LYS A 846 -35.02 36.47 33.43
C LYS A 846 -34.08 35.47 32.77
N ILE A 847 -34.56 34.27 32.41
CA ILE A 847 -33.80 33.27 31.70
C ILE A 847 -33.45 33.76 30.28
N THR A 848 -34.38 34.42 29.61
CA THR A 848 -34.19 34.99 28.28
C THR A 848 -33.14 36.12 28.30
N ALA A 849 -33.20 37.00 29.31
CA ALA A 849 -32.20 38.05 29.55
C ALA A 849 -30.79 37.42 29.78
N LEU A 850 -30.70 36.37 30.58
CA LEU A 850 -29.43 35.63 30.79
C LEU A 850 -28.87 35.06 29.48
N ASN A 851 -29.73 34.50 28.61
CA ASN A 851 -29.31 33.96 27.30
C ASN A 851 -28.85 35.07 26.34
N LEU A 852 -29.48 36.26 26.35
CA LEU A 852 -29.04 37.42 25.56
C LEU A 852 -27.67 37.92 26.03
N PHE A 853 -27.49 38.04 27.38
CA PHE A 853 -26.21 38.46 27.96
C PHE A 853 -25.05 37.49 27.60
N THR A 854 -25.30 36.18 27.62
CA THR A 854 -24.28 35.17 27.27
C THR A 854 -23.98 35.16 25.78
N ARG A 855 -24.89 35.60 24.90
CA ARG A 855 -24.64 35.81 23.48
C ARG A 855 -23.83 37.07 23.17
N ALA A 856 -24.04 38.14 23.95
CA ALA A 856 -23.35 39.41 23.76
C ALA A 856 -21.86 39.39 24.13
N ILE A 857 -21.43 38.45 25.00
CA ILE A 857 -20.01 38.25 25.38
C ILE A 857 -19.22 37.44 24.30
N LYS A 858 -19.84 37.11 23.17
CA LYS A 858 -19.19 36.40 22.06
C LYS A 858 -18.43 37.27 21.04
N PHE A 859 -18.30 38.57 21.32
CA PHE A 859 -17.51 39.50 20.49
C PHE A 859 -16.31 40.05 21.24
#